data_cd68acb9a75d42181eb364a0f6cc6652
#
_entry.id   cd68acb9a75d42181eb364a0f6cc6652
#
_cell.length_a   1.000
_cell.length_b   1.000
_cell.length_c   1.000
_cell.angle_alpha   90.00
_cell.angle_beta   90.00
_cell.angle_gamma   90.00
#
_symmetry.space_group_name_H-M   'P 1'
#
loop_
_entity.id
_entity.type
_entity.pdbx_description
1 polymer ?
#
loop_
_entity_poly.entity_id
_entity_poly.type
_entity_poly.pdbx_seq_one_letter_code
_entity_poly.pdbx_strand_id
1 'polypeptide(L)'
;MNNRPSPNKTRQIGFLVLIFVLLLGTIYSMTRNTAKESLIYSEVIELFETKQVESFTIDTDGNLTMQLRSAYKGQTKYSYECGSFSIFYNDLNDLVQEQKAEGILTEYDYPPAWEAAWWLSFVPYLIIFVIMGVLWYSMMRSAQGGGGAGGVMKFSKARTRLGSEEKQKKTFADVAGADEEKEELQEIVEYLKNPAAYSQMGARIPKGVLLVGPPGTGKTLLAKAVAGEAGVEFLSISGSDFVELYVGVGAGRVRDLFEQAKKVAPAIVFIDEIDAVGRQRGSGLGGGHDEREQTLNQRLVEMDGFNDNQGVIVMAATNRADILDNALLRPGRFDRQVYVGLPDIKGRADILKVHARGKPLGEDVDLRDIAKGTPGFSGADLENLLNEAALLAVRRHRRFIMQKDIDDAILKVSMGPEKKSRVITEKERRLTAYHESGHAIAAHYLEHVDPVQYITIIPRGQAGGFTLFRPQDDKSFRSRSEMFEDIVVALGGRIAEKIFLDDISTGASGDIQQATHTARNMVTVYGMSDRLGPISFDSSGHSIFIGRDFGQTKSYSEETAAIIDEEVKHIFDEAALKCEEILRAHADVLVALAEYLLINETIDGEDFRYFCDHKCMPPLPEKSDAVKQKEAELLKETETPAAPAENAEAKSDPDESKKEE
;
A
#
# COMPACT_ATOMS: atom_id res chain seq x y z
N MET A 1 29.38 -25.14 4.02
CA MET A 1 28.73 -25.35 2.72
C MET A 1 29.49 -24.59 1.66
N ASN A 2 30.30 -25.28 0.86
CA ASN A 2 31.18 -24.70 -0.15
C ASN A 2 30.36 -24.27 -1.38
N ASN A 3 30.16 -22.96 -1.55
CA ASN A 3 29.63 -22.38 -2.79
C ASN A 3 30.72 -22.40 -3.87
N ARG A 4 30.79 -23.46 -4.67
CA ARG A 4 31.55 -23.42 -5.93
C ARG A 4 30.73 -22.67 -6.96
N PRO A 5 31.23 -21.58 -7.58
CA PRO A 5 30.52 -20.84 -8.61
C PRO A 5 30.33 -21.75 -9.84
N SER A 6 29.15 -21.67 -10.46
CA SER A 6 28.81 -22.43 -11.66
C SER A 6 29.78 -22.14 -12.82
N PRO A 7 30.17 -23.12 -13.63
CA PRO A 7 31.18 -22.96 -14.69
C PRO A 7 30.86 -21.90 -15.75
N ASN A 8 29.62 -21.45 -15.84
CA ASN A 8 29.23 -20.37 -16.75
C ASN A 8 29.55 -18.96 -16.22
N LYS A 9 29.52 -18.74 -14.92
CA LYS A 9 29.89 -17.43 -14.34
C LYS A 9 31.39 -17.16 -14.44
N THR A 10 32.22 -18.19 -14.27
CA THR A 10 33.69 -18.07 -14.38
C THR A 10 34.11 -17.76 -15.82
N ARG A 11 33.45 -18.29 -16.84
CA ARG A 11 33.70 -17.95 -18.25
C ARG A 11 33.26 -16.55 -18.63
N GLN A 12 32.14 -16.07 -18.10
CA GLN A 12 31.67 -14.68 -18.32
C GLN A 12 32.62 -13.67 -17.67
N ILE A 13 33.08 -13.94 -16.46
CA ILE A 13 34.05 -13.10 -15.76
C ILE A 13 35.38 -13.10 -16.51
N GLY A 14 35.86 -14.27 -16.98
CA GLY A 14 37.08 -14.36 -17.78
C GLY A 14 37.01 -13.54 -19.07
N PHE A 15 35.84 -13.50 -19.74
CA PHE A 15 35.63 -12.71 -20.96
C PHE A 15 35.60 -11.21 -20.70
N LEU A 16 34.97 -10.79 -19.63
CA LEU A 16 34.93 -9.37 -19.17
C LEU A 16 36.34 -8.89 -18.78
N VAL A 17 37.13 -9.74 -18.12
CA VAL A 17 38.52 -9.44 -17.77
C VAL A 17 39.38 -9.31 -19.04
N LEU A 18 39.18 -10.17 -20.04
CA LEU A 18 39.91 -10.06 -21.32
C LEU A 18 39.60 -8.75 -22.07
N ILE A 19 38.31 -8.36 -22.12
CA ILE A 19 37.90 -7.07 -22.71
C ILE A 19 38.52 -5.90 -21.96
N PHE A 20 38.49 -5.96 -20.64
CA PHE A 20 39.06 -4.91 -19.80
C PHE A 20 40.57 -4.76 -19.95
N VAL A 21 41.30 -5.88 -20.08
CA VAL A 21 42.76 -5.90 -20.36
C VAL A 21 43.06 -5.34 -21.75
N LEU A 22 42.26 -5.69 -22.77
CA LEU A 22 42.39 -5.12 -24.11
C LEU A 22 42.11 -3.61 -24.13
N LEU A 23 41.09 -3.16 -23.43
CA LEU A 23 40.74 -1.74 -23.31
C LEU A 23 41.82 -0.96 -22.56
N LEU A 24 42.37 -1.52 -21.47
CA LEU A 24 43.53 -0.95 -20.79
C LEU A 24 44.77 -0.93 -21.66
N GLY A 25 45.02 -1.95 -22.50
CA GLY A 25 46.12 -2.00 -23.46
C GLY A 25 46.01 -0.91 -24.52
N THR A 26 44.82 -0.66 -25.07
CA THR A 26 44.56 0.42 -26.03
C THR A 26 44.69 1.80 -25.41
N ILE A 27 44.17 2.00 -24.20
CA ILE A 27 44.33 3.25 -23.46
C ILE A 27 45.81 3.49 -23.12
N TYR A 28 46.53 2.46 -22.68
CA TYR A 28 47.97 2.55 -22.39
C TYR A 28 48.79 2.85 -23.66
N SER A 29 48.41 2.32 -24.81
CA SER A 29 49.04 2.64 -26.12
C SER A 29 48.76 4.09 -26.52
N MET A 30 47.56 4.61 -26.28
CA MET A 30 47.21 6.00 -26.59
C MET A 30 47.87 7.02 -25.63
N THR A 31 48.16 6.64 -24.41
CA THR A 31 48.78 7.55 -23.42
C THR A 31 50.31 7.58 -23.48
N ARG A 32 50.94 6.75 -24.33
CA ARG A 32 52.39 6.69 -24.46
C ARG A 32 53.00 7.81 -25.33
N ASN A 33 52.20 8.74 -25.88
CA ASN A 33 52.72 9.98 -26.41
C ASN A 33 53.12 10.91 -25.27
N THR A 34 54.28 10.65 -24.69
CA THR A 34 54.92 11.55 -23.74
C THR A 34 55.22 12.88 -24.43
N ALA A 35 54.79 13.96 -23.84
CA ALA A 35 55.20 15.32 -24.18
C ALA A 35 56.71 15.43 -24.18
N LYS A 36 57.33 15.36 -25.37
CA LYS A 36 58.66 15.88 -25.59
C LYS A 36 58.52 17.39 -25.71
N GLU A 37 59.38 18.14 -25.09
CA GLU A 37 59.45 19.58 -25.30
C GLU A 37 59.52 19.84 -26.81
N SER A 38 58.44 20.37 -27.38
CA SER A 38 58.32 20.66 -28.79
C SER A 38 58.98 22.00 -29.06
N LEU A 39 59.94 22.04 -29.98
CA LEU A 39 60.40 23.29 -30.58
C LEU A 39 59.25 24.02 -31.22
N ILE A 40 59.31 25.36 -31.26
CA ILE A 40 58.41 26.17 -32.12
C ILE A 40 59.07 26.39 -33.47
N TYR A 41 58.29 26.59 -34.54
CA TYR A 41 58.77 26.68 -35.92
C TYR A 41 59.83 27.76 -36.10
N SER A 42 59.70 28.91 -35.41
CA SER A 42 60.72 29.96 -35.43
C SER A 42 62.08 29.50 -34.85
N GLU A 43 62.11 28.64 -33.87
CA GLU A 43 63.34 28.05 -33.33
C GLU A 43 63.96 27.06 -34.36
N VAL A 44 63.15 26.37 -35.13
CA VAL A 44 63.61 25.51 -36.22
C VAL A 44 64.30 26.34 -37.28
N ILE A 45 63.72 27.48 -37.71
CA ILE A 45 64.35 28.41 -38.67
C ILE A 45 65.67 28.94 -38.10
N GLU A 46 65.68 29.40 -36.85
CA GLU A 46 66.89 29.93 -36.21
C GLU A 46 68.03 28.89 -36.14
N LEU A 47 67.72 27.60 -35.93
CA LEU A 47 68.70 26.52 -35.91
C LEU A 47 69.33 26.29 -37.31
N PHE A 48 68.57 26.48 -38.40
CA PHE A 48 69.09 26.46 -39.76
C PHE A 48 69.89 27.72 -40.05
N GLU A 49 69.40 28.91 -39.71
CA GLU A 49 70.12 30.17 -39.91
C GLU A 49 71.45 30.24 -39.14
N THR A 50 71.49 29.73 -37.89
CA THR A 50 72.72 29.70 -37.10
C THR A 50 73.64 28.53 -37.42
N LYS A 51 73.37 27.77 -38.49
CA LYS A 51 74.24 26.68 -39.03
C LYS A 51 74.49 25.55 -38.01
N GLN A 52 73.52 25.32 -37.11
CA GLN A 52 73.63 24.29 -36.09
C GLN A 52 73.11 22.91 -36.50
N VAL A 53 72.38 22.81 -37.63
CA VAL A 53 71.85 21.54 -38.12
C VAL A 53 72.92 20.79 -38.87
N GLU A 54 73.18 19.54 -38.47
CA GLU A 54 74.16 18.65 -39.11
C GLU A 54 73.51 17.76 -40.18
N SER A 55 72.36 17.20 -39.89
CA SER A 55 71.55 16.42 -40.84
C SER A 55 70.08 16.50 -40.46
N PHE A 56 69.23 16.29 -41.45
CA PHE A 56 67.76 16.20 -41.21
C PHE A 56 67.08 15.30 -42.22
N THR A 57 65.89 14.80 -41.81
CA THR A 57 64.95 14.12 -42.70
C THR A 57 63.56 14.72 -42.50
N ILE A 58 62.85 14.97 -43.56
CA ILE A 58 61.45 15.43 -43.52
C ILE A 58 60.61 14.62 -44.48
N ASP A 59 59.52 14.04 -44.02
CA ASP A 59 58.57 13.29 -44.82
C ASP A 59 57.54 14.19 -45.52
N THR A 60 56.73 13.62 -46.40
CA THR A 60 55.69 14.34 -47.16
C THR A 60 54.60 14.86 -46.29
N ASP A 61 54.43 14.33 -45.07
CA ASP A 61 53.43 14.76 -44.07
C ASP A 61 53.94 15.92 -43.19
N GLY A 62 55.22 16.31 -43.36
CA GLY A 62 55.85 17.43 -42.67
C GLY A 62 56.52 17.07 -41.34
N ASN A 63 56.77 15.79 -41.06
CA ASN A 63 57.51 15.37 -39.87
C ASN A 63 59.01 15.56 -40.09
N LEU A 64 59.55 16.62 -39.55
CA LEU A 64 60.98 16.96 -39.61
C LEU A 64 61.72 16.30 -38.44
N THR A 65 62.75 15.55 -38.74
CA THR A 65 63.70 15.03 -37.74
C THR A 65 65.05 15.59 -38.07
N MET A 66 65.69 16.31 -37.11
CA MET A 66 67.00 16.94 -37.30
C MET A 66 67.99 16.52 -36.22
N GLN A 67 69.25 16.42 -36.61
CA GLN A 67 70.43 16.20 -35.78
C GLN A 67 71.24 17.49 -35.71
N LEU A 68 71.55 17.96 -34.50
CA LEU A 68 72.31 19.17 -34.31
C LEU A 68 73.78 18.86 -34.00
N ARG A 69 74.67 19.77 -34.38
CA ARG A 69 76.14 19.71 -34.11
C ARG A 69 76.45 19.93 -32.63
N SER A 70 75.67 20.74 -31.98
CA SER A 70 75.83 21.02 -30.54
C SER A 70 74.47 20.84 -29.83
N ALA A 71 74.50 20.50 -28.54
CA ALA A 71 73.25 20.33 -27.78
C ALA A 71 72.52 21.68 -27.65
N TYR A 72 71.31 21.75 -28.17
CA TYR A 72 70.38 22.85 -27.98
C TYR A 72 69.37 22.43 -26.89
N LYS A 73 69.10 23.22 -25.87
CA LYS A 73 68.26 22.85 -24.72
C LYS A 73 68.54 21.43 -24.16
N GLY A 74 69.82 20.98 -24.21
CA GLY A 74 70.23 19.70 -23.62
C GLY A 74 70.04 18.47 -24.53
N GLN A 75 69.58 18.62 -25.77
CA GLN A 75 69.39 17.53 -26.72
C GLN A 75 70.09 17.83 -28.05
N THR A 76 70.50 16.77 -28.76
CA THR A 76 71.14 16.88 -30.09
C THR A 76 70.21 16.36 -31.19
N LYS A 77 69.10 15.73 -30.88
CA LYS A 77 68.14 15.22 -31.84
C LYS A 77 66.73 15.72 -31.51
N TYR A 78 66.12 16.35 -32.49
CA TYR A 78 64.75 16.89 -32.39
C TYR A 78 63.86 16.34 -33.46
N SER A 79 62.59 16.19 -33.15
CA SER A 79 61.51 15.91 -34.12
C SER A 79 60.47 17.02 -33.99
N TYR A 80 60.06 17.59 -35.14
CA TYR A 80 59.11 18.67 -35.21
C TYR A 80 58.10 18.40 -36.36
N GLU A 81 56.83 18.66 -36.15
CA GLU A 81 55.78 18.48 -37.15
C GLU A 81 55.47 19.85 -37.79
N CYS A 82 55.91 20.03 -39.02
CA CYS A 82 55.77 21.29 -39.79
C CYS A 82 54.37 21.49 -40.38
N GLY A 83 53.39 20.59 -40.12
CA GLY A 83 52.05 20.62 -40.67
C GLY A 83 51.95 20.36 -42.18
N SER A 84 52.99 20.70 -42.98
CA SER A 84 53.08 20.37 -44.41
C SER A 84 54.52 20.50 -44.88
N PHE A 85 54.97 19.54 -45.68
CA PHE A 85 56.29 19.60 -46.37
C PHE A 85 56.47 20.90 -47.16
N SER A 86 55.42 21.43 -47.78
CA SER A 86 55.51 22.64 -48.62
C SER A 86 55.93 23.88 -47.83
N ILE A 87 55.56 24.01 -46.54
CA ILE A 87 55.94 25.13 -45.69
C ILE A 87 57.46 25.08 -45.47
N PHE A 88 57.95 23.94 -45.01
CA PHE A 88 59.42 23.74 -44.81
C PHE A 88 60.22 24.00 -46.09
N TYR A 89 59.74 23.46 -47.21
CA TYR A 89 60.44 23.60 -48.48
C TYR A 89 60.48 25.07 -48.93
N ASN A 90 59.44 25.82 -48.89
CA ASN A 90 59.39 27.21 -49.31
C ASN A 90 60.24 28.13 -48.41
N ASP A 91 60.29 27.88 -47.08
CA ASP A 91 60.99 28.78 -46.20
C ASP A 91 62.45 28.49 -46.00
N LEU A 92 62.89 27.21 -46.14
CA LEU A 92 64.23 26.78 -45.80
C LEU A 92 65.03 26.15 -46.92
N ASN A 93 64.41 25.84 -48.05
CA ASN A 93 65.13 25.16 -49.14
C ASN A 93 66.40 25.92 -49.65
N ASP A 94 66.35 27.24 -49.78
CA ASP A 94 67.47 28.05 -50.24
C ASP A 94 68.61 27.99 -49.22
N LEU A 95 68.34 28.09 -47.95
CA LEU A 95 69.33 27.92 -46.87
C LEU A 95 69.91 26.50 -46.79
N VAL A 96 69.10 25.49 -47.01
CA VAL A 96 69.52 24.07 -47.09
C VAL A 96 70.51 23.87 -48.25
N GLN A 97 70.24 24.42 -49.43
CA GLN A 97 71.13 24.31 -50.65
C GLN A 97 72.46 25.05 -50.40
N GLU A 98 72.41 26.26 -49.81
CA GLU A 98 73.59 27.03 -49.44
C GLU A 98 74.49 26.28 -48.48
N GLN A 99 73.90 25.81 -47.36
CA GLN A 99 74.66 25.07 -46.33
C GLN A 99 75.18 23.71 -46.80
N LYS A 100 74.50 23.08 -47.75
CA LYS A 100 74.97 21.85 -48.38
C LYS A 100 76.19 22.14 -49.27
N ALA A 101 76.16 23.25 -50.04
CA ALA A 101 77.28 23.68 -50.85
C ALA A 101 78.51 24.07 -50.00
N GLU A 102 78.31 24.67 -48.84
CA GLU A 102 79.37 25.01 -47.88
C GLU A 102 79.89 23.81 -47.04
N GLY A 103 79.27 22.61 -47.22
CA GLY A 103 79.66 21.41 -46.48
C GLY A 103 79.27 21.42 -44.97
N ILE A 104 78.42 22.32 -44.60
CA ILE A 104 77.92 22.42 -43.24
C ILE A 104 76.84 21.34 -42.97
N LEU A 105 75.92 21.14 -43.92
CA LEU A 105 74.93 20.09 -43.89
C LEU A 105 75.50 18.80 -44.46
N THR A 106 75.60 17.77 -43.60
CA THR A 106 76.25 16.51 -44.06
C THR A 106 75.30 15.67 -44.87
N GLU A 107 74.09 15.51 -44.48
CA GLU A 107 73.08 14.65 -45.11
C GLU A 107 71.67 15.20 -44.92
N TYR A 108 70.82 15.12 -45.91
CA TYR A 108 69.40 15.37 -45.80
C TYR A 108 68.66 14.46 -46.77
N ASP A 109 67.43 14.05 -46.40
CA ASP A 109 66.57 13.14 -47.15
C ASP A 109 65.11 13.54 -47.06
N TYR A 110 64.37 13.23 -48.14
CA TYR A 110 62.95 13.44 -48.30
C TYR A 110 62.26 12.09 -48.52
N PRO A 111 62.16 11.22 -47.55
CA PRO A 111 61.51 9.91 -47.67
C PRO A 111 60.03 10.06 -48.02
N PRO A 112 59.48 9.22 -48.90
CA PRO A 112 58.04 9.19 -49.15
C PRO A 112 57.30 8.74 -47.90
N ALA A 113 56.06 9.26 -47.69
CA ALA A 113 55.25 8.81 -46.62
C ALA A 113 55.03 7.29 -46.64
N TRP A 114 55.02 6.65 -45.48
CA TRP A 114 54.80 5.20 -45.43
C TRP A 114 53.33 4.91 -45.76
N GLU A 115 53.08 4.32 -46.90
CA GLU A 115 51.74 3.87 -47.29
C GLU A 115 51.41 2.57 -46.52
N ALA A 116 50.49 2.66 -45.57
CA ALA A 116 49.92 1.48 -44.97
C ALA A 116 49.19 0.64 -46.01
N ALA A 117 49.47 -0.67 -46.07
CA ALA A 117 48.82 -1.55 -47.04
C ALA A 117 47.29 -1.41 -46.95
N TRP A 118 46.64 -1.17 -48.08
CA TRP A 118 45.21 -0.86 -48.20
C TRP A 118 44.29 -1.82 -47.40
N TRP A 119 44.67 -3.08 -47.22
CA TRP A 119 43.93 -4.09 -46.47
C TRP A 119 43.97 -3.85 -44.94
N LEU A 120 44.94 -3.10 -44.40
CA LEU A 120 45.00 -2.79 -42.96
C LEU A 120 43.77 -1.96 -42.50
N SER A 121 43.22 -1.17 -43.42
CA SER A 121 42.01 -0.38 -43.16
C SER A 121 40.77 -1.24 -42.88
N PHE A 122 40.77 -2.50 -43.31
CA PHE A 122 39.68 -3.45 -43.09
C PHE A 122 39.82 -4.25 -41.76
N VAL A 123 40.97 -4.24 -41.13
CA VAL A 123 41.22 -4.98 -39.89
C VAL A 123 40.26 -4.59 -38.76
N PRO A 124 39.96 -3.31 -38.50
CA PRO A 124 38.97 -2.92 -37.48
C PRO A 124 37.59 -3.46 -37.80
N TYR A 125 37.17 -3.43 -39.05
CA TYR A 125 35.86 -3.96 -39.47
C TYR A 125 35.78 -5.48 -39.34
N LEU A 126 36.85 -6.19 -39.64
CA LEU A 126 36.94 -7.64 -39.48
C LEU A 126 36.87 -8.03 -37.99
N ILE A 127 37.54 -7.27 -37.13
CA ILE A 127 37.44 -7.46 -35.66
C ILE A 127 35.99 -7.24 -35.17
N ILE A 128 35.34 -6.17 -35.64
CA ILE A 128 33.94 -5.88 -35.30
C ILE A 128 33.03 -7.01 -35.79
N PHE A 129 33.26 -7.52 -37.02
CA PHE A 129 32.47 -8.60 -37.58
C PHE A 129 32.64 -9.92 -36.81
N VAL A 130 33.87 -10.24 -36.38
CA VAL A 130 34.15 -11.39 -35.55
C VAL A 130 33.48 -11.25 -34.17
N ILE A 131 33.58 -10.07 -33.53
CA ILE A 131 32.91 -9.79 -32.26
C ILE A 131 31.39 -9.93 -32.40
N MET A 132 30.82 -9.37 -33.47
CA MET A 132 29.39 -9.47 -33.75
C MET A 132 28.95 -10.91 -34.04
N GLY A 133 29.76 -11.68 -34.74
CA GLY A 133 29.54 -13.12 -34.98
C GLY A 133 29.56 -13.95 -33.68
N VAL A 134 30.53 -13.65 -32.81
CA VAL A 134 30.61 -14.32 -31.49
C VAL A 134 29.43 -13.93 -30.59
N LEU A 135 29.03 -12.67 -30.59
CA LEU A 135 27.84 -12.19 -29.89
C LEU A 135 26.57 -12.83 -30.45
N TRP A 136 26.41 -12.87 -31.77
CA TRP A 136 25.30 -13.56 -32.43
C TRP A 136 25.26 -15.05 -32.09
N TYR A 137 26.39 -15.73 -32.18
CA TYR A 137 26.51 -17.16 -31.83
C TYR A 137 26.19 -17.40 -30.34
N SER A 138 26.70 -16.54 -29.46
CA SER A 138 26.40 -16.59 -28.02
C SER A 138 24.91 -16.35 -27.76
N MET A 139 24.28 -15.38 -28.43
CA MET A 139 22.85 -15.07 -28.31
C MET A 139 21.99 -16.21 -28.90
N MET A 140 22.39 -16.79 -30.02
CA MET A 140 21.70 -17.94 -30.64
C MET A 140 21.82 -19.22 -29.78
N ARG A 141 22.99 -19.45 -29.18
CA ARG A 141 23.20 -20.54 -28.23
C ARG A 141 22.46 -20.33 -26.90
N SER A 142 22.31 -19.10 -26.44
CA SER A 142 21.41 -18.74 -25.31
C SER A 142 19.94 -18.94 -25.66
N ALA A 143 19.55 -18.71 -26.90
CA ALA A 143 18.18 -18.92 -27.37
C ALA A 143 17.82 -20.41 -27.54
N GLN A 144 18.79 -21.25 -27.95
CA GLN A 144 18.61 -22.70 -28.08
C GLN A 144 18.83 -23.47 -26.76
N GLY A 145 19.56 -22.90 -25.80
CA GLY A 145 19.87 -23.48 -24.50
C GLY A 145 19.02 -22.88 -23.36
N GLY A 146 17.69 -22.87 -23.43
CA GLY A 146 16.81 -22.69 -22.26
C GLY A 146 16.72 -21.27 -21.65
N GLY A 147 17.14 -20.21 -22.34
CA GLY A 147 17.19 -18.86 -21.75
C GLY A 147 16.19 -17.83 -22.29
N GLY A 148 15.62 -17.99 -23.48
CA GLY A 148 14.77 -16.98 -24.10
C GLY A 148 13.26 -17.25 -23.99
N ALA A 149 12.81 -18.43 -24.35
CA ALA A 149 11.38 -18.80 -24.27
C ALA A 149 11.00 -19.33 -22.87
N GLY A 150 11.92 -19.99 -22.15
CA GLY A 150 11.68 -20.49 -20.80
C GLY A 150 11.68 -19.40 -19.71
N GLY A 151 12.25 -18.24 -19.96
CA GLY A 151 12.19 -17.08 -19.06
C GLY A 151 10.79 -16.44 -19.06
N VAL A 152 10.23 -16.21 -20.24
CA VAL A 152 8.87 -15.65 -20.39
C VAL A 152 7.83 -16.65 -19.88
N MET A 153 7.99 -17.96 -20.10
CA MET A 153 7.12 -18.98 -19.50
C MET A 153 7.24 -19.08 -17.98
N LYS A 154 8.35 -18.73 -17.36
CA LYS A 154 8.46 -18.70 -15.90
C LYS A 154 7.76 -17.48 -15.29
N PHE A 155 7.64 -16.36 -16.01
CA PHE A 155 6.89 -15.20 -15.58
C PHE A 155 5.36 -15.40 -15.70
N SER A 156 4.90 -16.28 -16.56
CA SER A 156 3.47 -16.60 -16.73
C SER A 156 2.94 -17.64 -15.74
N LYS A 157 3.80 -18.24 -14.90
CA LYS A 157 3.32 -19.17 -13.86
C LYS A 157 2.66 -18.42 -12.72
N ALA A 158 1.43 -18.81 -12.39
CA ALA A 158 0.71 -18.30 -11.25
C ALA A 158 1.49 -18.59 -9.95
N ARG A 159 1.71 -17.56 -9.13
CA ARG A 159 2.23 -17.74 -7.76
C ARG A 159 1.07 -18.12 -6.84
N THR A 160 0.52 -19.31 -7.01
CA THR A 160 -0.54 -19.82 -6.15
C THR A 160 0.03 -20.17 -4.78
N ARG A 161 -0.65 -19.73 -3.74
CA ARG A 161 -0.42 -20.25 -2.39
C ARG A 161 -1.27 -21.52 -2.25
N LEU A 162 -0.62 -22.67 -2.16
CA LEU A 162 -1.29 -23.93 -1.84
C LEU A 162 -1.63 -23.92 -0.35
N GLY A 163 -2.91 -24.07 -0.02
CA GLY A 163 -3.38 -24.15 1.38
C GLY A 163 -2.80 -25.34 2.17
N SER A 164 -2.17 -26.31 1.47
CA SER A 164 -1.45 -27.42 2.08
C SER A 164 -0.20 -27.01 2.89
N GLU A 165 0.31 -25.77 2.71
CA GLU A 165 1.40 -25.22 3.54
C GLU A 165 0.91 -24.65 4.88
N GLU A 166 -0.37 -24.37 5.06
CA GLU A 166 -0.94 -23.97 6.34
C GLU A 166 -1.10 -25.20 7.25
N LYS A 167 -0.36 -25.23 8.36
CA LYS A 167 -0.35 -26.33 9.34
C LYS A 167 -1.72 -26.62 10.00
N GLN A 168 -2.68 -25.71 9.89
CA GLN A 168 -4.04 -25.87 10.43
C GLN A 168 -5.05 -25.46 9.38
N LYS A 169 -5.90 -26.40 8.94
CA LYS A 169 -7.04 -26.12 8.07
C LYS A 169 -8.09 -25.36 8.88
N LYS A 170 -8.51 -24.18 8.39
CA LYS A 170 -9.61 -23.42 8.96
C LYS A 170 -10.94 -24.10 8.64
N THR A 171 -11.86 -24.15 9.60
CA THR A 171 -13.20 -24.73 9.46
C THR A 171 -14.27 -23.72 9.85
N PHE A 172 -15.55 -24.06 9.70
CA PHE A 172 -16.65 -23.20 10.14
C PHE A 172 -16.65 -22.92 11.65
N ALA A 173 -15.97 -23.73 12.46
CA ALA A 173 -15.77 -23.47 13.89
C ALA A 173 -14.82 -22.27 14.16
N ASP A 174 -14.00 -21.88 13.18
CA ASP A 174 -13.12 -20.71 13.26
C ASP A 174 -13.78 -19.42 12.74
N VAL A 175 -14.98 -19.53 12.14
CA VAL A 175 -15.77 -18.41 11.63
C VAL A 175 -16.92 -18.16 12.60
N ALA A 176 -17.03 -16.94 13.12
CA ALA A 176 -18.11 -16.53 14.02
C ALA A 176 -18.88 -15.35 13.39
N GLY A 177 -20.16 -15.19 13.77
CA GLY A 177 -20.98 -14.04 13.37
C GLY A 177 -21.31 -13.99 11.87
N ALA A 178 -21.44 -15.15 11.23
CA ALA A 178 -21.82 -15.30 9.83
C ALA A 178 -22.64 -16.60 9.68
N ASP A 179 -23.67 -16.77 10.50
CA ASP A 179 -24.40 -18.04 10.60
C ASP A 179 -25.20 -18.30 9.31
N GLU A 180 -25.86 -17.29 8.75
CA GLU A 180 -26.64 -17.37 7.51
C GLU A 180 -25.73 -17.63 6.29
N GLU A 181 -24.59 -16.95 6.21
CA GLU A 181 -23.61 -17.15 5.14
C GLU A 181 -22.98 -18.55 5.21
N LYS A 182 -22.77 -19.09 6.41
CA LYS A 182 -22.32 -20.48 6.59
C LYS A 182 -23.36 -21.48 6.12
N GLU A 183 -24.64 -21.27 6.45
CA GLU A 183 -25.74 -22.12 6.00
C GLU A 183 -25.84 -22.13 4.49
N GLU A 184 -25.76 -20.97 3.84
CA GLU A 184 -25.80 -20.82 2.38
C GLU A 184 -24.61 -21.53 1.72
N LEU A 185 -23.42 -21.47 2.33
CA LEU A 185 -22.22 -22.12 1.81
C LEU A 185 -22.12 -23.61 2.18
N GLN A 186 -22.94 -24.08 3.11
CA GLN A 186 -22.98 -25.51 3.49
C GLN A 186 -23.38 -26.39 2.30
N GLU A 187 -24.25 -25.92 1.42
CA GLU A 187 -24.60 -26.64 0.17
C GLU A 187 -23.37 -26.89 -0.71
N ILE A 188 -22.46 -25.93 -0.77
CA ILE A 188 -21.19 -26.04 -1.53
C ILE A 188 -20.29 -27.12 -0.89
N VAL A 189 -20.20 -27.11 0.44
CA VAL A 189 -19.44 -28.11 1.20
C VAL A 189 -19.98 -29.51 0.95
N GLU A 190 -21.29 -29.68 1.02
CA GLU A 190 -21.95 -30.98 0.80
C GLU A 190 -21.75 -31.49 -0.63
N TYR A 191 -21.84 -30.60 -1.62
CA TYR A 191 -21.54 -30.98 -2.99
C TYR A 191 -20.09 -31.43 -3.15
N LEU A 192 -19.14 -30.69 -2.63
CA LEU A 192 -17.72 -31.05 -2.74
C LEU A 192 -17.41 -32.38 -2.04
N LYS A 193 -18.15 -32.72 -0.98
CA LYS A 193 -18.05 -34.00 -0.28
C LYS A 193 -18.70 -35.14 -1.08
N ASN A 194 -19.83 -34.91 -1.74
CA ASN A 194 -20.57 -35.94 -2.49
C ASN A 194 -21.19 -35.43 -3.80
N PRO A 195 -20.39 -35.16 -4.84
CA PRO A 195 -20.88 -34.67 -6.12
C PRO A 195 -21.89 -35.60 -6.83
N ALA A 196 -21.77 -36.89 -6.61
CA ALA A 196 -22.60 -37.89 -7.29
C ALA A 196 -24.08 -37.79 -6.91
N ALA A 197 -24.41 -37.48 -5.64
CA ALA A 197 -25.77 -37.36 -5.17
C ALA A 197 -26.54 -36.24 -5.91
N TYR A 198 -25.88 -35.10 -6.11
CA TYR A 198 -26.46 -33.94 -6.80
C TYR A 198 -26.66 -34.21 -8.30
N SER A 199 -25.66 -34.84 -8.94
CA SER A 199 -25.77 -35.19 -10.37
C SER A 199 -26.89 -36.19 -10.63
N GLN A 200 -27.14 -37.14 -9.74
CA GLN A 200 -28.24 -38.09 -9.87
C GLN A 200 -29.64 -37.45 -9.80
N MET A 201 -29.74 -36.37 -9.01
CA MET A 201 -31.01 -35.60 -8.90
C MET A 201 -31.16 -34.55 -10.01
N GLY A 202 -30.16 -34.39 -10.91
CA GLY A 202 -30.18 -33.41 -11.98
C GLY A 202 -30.00 -31.95 -11.48
N ALA A 203 -29.54 -31.77 -10.24
CA ALA A 203 -29.30 -30.47 -9.68
C ALA A 203 -28.06 -29.83 -10.34
N ARG A 204 -28.18 -28.56 -10.73
CA ARG A 204 -27.08 -27.75 -11.22
C ARG A 204 -26.47 -26.96 -10.06
N ILE A 205 -25.21 -27.19 -9.84
CA ILE A 205 -24.47 -26.50 -8.78
C ILE A 205 -23.80 -25.24 -9.32
N PRO A 206 -23.74 -24.17 -8.53
CA PRO A 206 -23.08 -22.96 -8.95
C PRO A 206 -21.60 -23.24 -9.24
N LYS A 207 -21.13 -22.80 -10.40
CA LYS A 207 -19.71 -22.91 -10.79
C LYS A 207 -18.86 -21.87 -10.07
N GLY A 208 -19.48 -20.74 -9.69
CA GLY A 208 -18.81 -19.66 -9.01
C GLY A 208 -19.68 -19.02 -7.93
N VAL A 209 -19.01 -18.68 -6.83
CA VAL A 209 -19.58 -17.98 -5.69
C VAL A 209 -18.84 -16.66 -5.50
N LEU A 210 -19.58 -15.56 -5.48
CA LEU A 210 -19.04 -14.24 -5.23
C LEU A 210 -19.35 -13.81 -3.79
N LEU A 211 -18.33 -13.63 -2.96
CA LEU A 211 -18.45 -13.06 -1.63
C LEU A 211 -18.36 -11.54 -1.72
N VAL A 212 -19.41 -10.85 -1.32
CA VAL A 212 -19.53 -9.39 -1.41
C VAL A 212 -19.66 -8.82 0.00
N GLY A 213 -19.01 -7.70 0.28
CA GLY A 213 -19.20 -7.01 1.56
C GLY A 213 -18.05 -6.08 1.94
N PRO A 214 -18.20 -5.32 3.03
CA PRO A 214 -17.17 -4.40 3.51
C PRO A 214 -15.84 -5.08 3.78
N PRO A 215 -14.71 -4.34 3.77
CA PRO A 215 -13.42 -4.90 4.14
C PRO A 215 -13.42 -5.37 5.61
N GLY A 216 -12.61 -6.38 5.91
CA GLY A 216 -12.47 -6.89 7.27
C GLY A 216 -13.59 -7.82 7.77
N THR A 217 -14.64 -8.09 6.98
CA THR A 217 -15.78 -8.95 7.37
C THR A 217 -15.47 -10.46 7.32
N GLY A 218 -14.27 -10.88 6.92
CA GLY A 218 -13.87 -12.29 6.96
C GLY A 218 -14.12 -13.08 5.68
N LYS A 219 -14.37 -12.44 4.52
CA LYS A 219 -14.63 -13.11 3.23
C LYS A 219 -13.57 -14.17 2.87
N THR A 220 -12.31 -13.83 2.99
CA THR A 220 -11.17 -14.75 2.72
C THR A 220 -11.12 -15.89 3.75
N LEU A 221 -11.44 -15.61 5.02
CA LEU A 221 -11.51 -16.61 6.07
C LEU A 221 -12.66 -17.59 5.81
N LEU A 222 -13.83 -17.09 5.40
CA LEU A 222 -15.00 -17.89 5.08
C LEU A 222 -14.73 -18.83 3.89
N ALA A 223 -14.07 -18.34 2.84
CA ALA A 223 -13.66 -19.18 1.70
C ALA A 223 -12.68 -20.29 2.11
N LYS A 224 -11.71 -20.00 2.99
CA LYS A 224 -10.80 -20.99 3.56
C LYS A 224 -11.56 -22.02 4.41
N ALA A 225 -12.54 -21.56 5.19
CA ALA A 225 -13.35 -22.43 6.03
C ALA A 225 -14.20 -23.41 5.20
N VAL A 226 -14.78 -22.97 4.10
CA VAL A 226 -15.50 -23.84 3.14
C VAL A 226 -14.57 -24.95 2.63
N ALA A 227 -13.36 -24.61 2.21
CA ALA A 227 -12.38 -25.60 1.72
C ALA A 227 -11.96 -26.59 2.82
N GLY A 228 -11.72 -26.09 4.03
CA GLY A 228 -11.34 -26.92 5.16
C GLY A 228 -12.46 -27.84 5.63
N GLU A 229 -13.71 -27.35 5.65
CA GLU A 229 -14.90 -28.11 6.00
C GLU A 229 -15.22 -29.19 4.95
N ALA A 230 -15.01 -28.87 3.67
CA ALA A 230 -15.15 -29.84 2.57
C ALA A 230 -13.97 -30.82 2.48
N GLY A 231 -12.83 -30.50 3.10
CA GLY A 231 -11.62 -31.33 3.04
C GLY A 231 -10.90 -31.28 1.70
N VAL A 232 -11.12 -30.24 0.90
CA VAL A 232 -10.56 -30.07 -0.46
C VAL A 232 -9.36 -29.13 -0.47
N GLU A 233 -8.62 -29.14 -1.59
CA GLU A 233 -7.49 -28.21 -1.77
C GLU A 233 -7.97 -26.78 -2.04
N PHE A 234 -7.22 -25.83 -1.48
CA PHE A 234 -7.49 -24.39 -1.58
C PHE A 234 -6.36 -23.69 -2.32
N LEU A 235 -6.65 -23.17 -3.51
CA LEU A 235 -5.72 -22.40 -4.32
C LEU A 235 -6.12 -20.93 -4.28
N SER A 236 -5.31 -20.08 -3.67
CA SER A 236 -5.64 -18.65 -3.56
C SER A 236 -4.68 -17.79 -4.36
N ILE A 237 -5.25 -16.73 -4.96
CA ILE A 237 -4.54 -15.70 -5.71
C ILE A 237 -5.25 -14.36 -5.53
N SER A 238 -4.49 -13.25 -5.55
CA SER A 238 -5.07 -11.92 -5.59
C SER A 238 -5.44 -11.52 -7.01
N GLY A 239 -6.56 -10.79 -7.18
CA GLY A 239 -6.92 -10.19 -8.46
C GLY A 239 -5.84 -9.26 -9.01
N SER A 240 -5.12 -8.57 -8.14
CA SER A 240 -3.99 -7.72 -8.51
C SER A 240 -2.82 -8.47 -9.15
N ASP A 241 -2.61 -9.76 -8.81
CA ASP A 241 -1.54 -10.60 -9.38
C ASP A 241 -1.72 -10.88 -10.88
N PHE A 242 -2.91 -10.62 -11.41
CA PHE A 242 -3.20 -10.76 -12.84
C PHE A 242 -2.96 -9.48 -13.64
N VAL A 243 -2.77 -8.35 -12.96
CA VAL A 243 -2.49 -7.07 -13.63
C VAL A 243 -0.97 -6.93 -13.80
N GLU A 244 -0.51 -7.05 -15.02
CA GLU A 244 0.90 -6.93 -15.37
C GLU A 244 1.10 -5.90 -16.48
N LEU A 245 2.34 -5.42 -16.66
CA LEU A 245 2.66 -4.46 -17.72
C LEU A 245 2.79 -5.10 -19.12
N TYR A 246 2.87 -6.44 -19.19
CA TYR A 246 3.07 -7.18 -20.44
C TYR A 246 1.80 -7.89 -20.89
N VAL A 247 1.33 -7.56 -22.08
CA VAL A 247 0.12 -8.14 -22.68
C VAL A 247 0.18 -9.67 -22.74
N GLY A 248 -0.85 -10.33 -22.24
CA GLY A 248 -1.00 -11.78 -22.28
C GLY A 248 -0.42 -12.56 -21.09
N VAL A 249 0.37 -11.93 -20.20
CA VAL A 249 0.92 -12.60 -19.01
C VAL A 249 -0.19 -12.91 -18.00
N GLY A 250 -1.12 -11.97 -17.77
CA GLY A 250 -2.27 -12.17 -16.89
C GLY A 250 -3.17 -13.33 -17.37
N ALA A 251 -3.48 -13.37 -18.65
CA ALA A 251 -4.24 -14.48 -19.25
C ALA A 251 -3.52 -15.84 -19.15
N GLY A 252 -2.19 -15.85 -19.25
CA GLY A 252 -1.35 -17.04 -19.03
C GLY A 252 -1.43 -17.55 -17.60
N ARG A 253 -1.39 -16.66 -16.60
CA ARG A 253 -1.54 -17.00 -15.17
C ARG A 253 -2.92 -17.56 -14.85
N VAL A 254 -3.97 -17.00 -15.46
CA VAL A 254 -5.32 -17.55 -15.32
C VAL A 254 -5.36 -19.01 -15.79
N ARG A 255 -4.87 -19.30 -16.99
CA ARG A 255 -4.80 -20.67 -17.51
C ARG A 255 -4.02 -21.62 -16.60
N ASP A 256 -2.84 -21.20 -16.15
CA ASP A 256 -1.99 -22.01 -15.27
C ASP A 256 -2.69 -22.32 -13.94
N LEU A 257 -3.38 -21.32 -13.33
CA LEU A 257 -4.16 -21.50 -12.11
C LEU A 257 -5.26 -22.56 -12.29
N PHE A 258 -6.05 -22.45 -13.37
CA PHE A 258 -7.11 -23.41 -13.63
C PHE A 258 -6.60 -24.80 -14.01
N GLU A 259 -5.48 -24.90 -14.71
CA GLU A 259 -4.80 -26.18 -14.96
C GLU A 259 -4.31 -26.84 -13.67
N GLN A 260 -3.75 -26.05 -12.73
CA GLN A 260 -3.35 -26.53 -11.41
C GLN A 260 -4.56 -27.04 -10.63
N ALA A 261 -5.66 -26.28 -10.60
CA ALA A 261 -6.88 -26.66 -9.92
C ALA A 261 -7.46 -27.99 -10.46
N LYS A 262 -7.47 -28.18 -11.78
CA LYS A 262 -7.91 -29.44 -12.41
C LYS A 262 -7.07 -30.64 -12.01
N LYS A 263 -5.76 -30.46 -11.76
CA LYS A 263 -4.84 -31.54 -11.36
C LYS A 263 -5.07 -31.99 -9.92
N VAL A 264 -5.56 -31.11 -9.05
CA VAL A 264 -5.78 -31.38 -7.62
C VAL A 264 -7.27 -31.47 -7.25
N ALA A 265 -8.15 -31.56 -8.24
CA ALA A 265 -9.58 -31.66 -8.01
C ALA A 265 -9.94 -32.89 -7.14
N PRO A 266 -10.94 -32.76 -6.21
CA PRO A 266 -11.79 -31.58 -5.97
C PRO A 266 -11.05 -30.46 -5.27
N ALA A 267 -11.28 -29.21 -5.71
CA ALA A 267 -10.57 -28.05 -5.25
C ALA A 267 -11.42 -26.77 -5.29
N ILE A 268 -11.06 -25.81 -4.44
CA ILE A 268 -11.58 -24.45 -4.49
C ILE A 268 -10.48 -23.52 -5.02
N VAL A 269 -10.82 -22.74 -6.07
CA VAL A 269 -10.02 -21.63 -6.56
C VAL A 269 -10.58 -20.36 -5.96
N PHE A 270 -9.79 -19.67 -5.15
CA PHE A 270 -10.18 -18.41 -4.53
C PHE A 270 -9.46 -17.23 -5.15
N ILE A 271 -10.22 -16.22 -5.56
CA ILE A 271 -9.70 -14.99 -6.16
C ILE A 271 -10.08 -13.84 -5.25
N ASP A 272 -9.12 -13.31 -4.51
CA ASP A 272 -9.35 -12.12 -3.68
C ASP A 272 -9.27 -10.84 -4.52
N GLU A 273 -9.95 -9.79 -4.11
CA GLU A 273 -9.97 -8.49 -4.80
C GLU A 273 -10.25 -8.60 -6.31
N ILE A 274 -11.30 -9.33 -6.67
CA ILE A 274 -11.63 -9.60 -8.09
C ILE A 274 -11.91 -8.32 -8.88
N ASP A 275 -12.30 -7.24 -8.20
CA ASP A 275 -12.54 -5.90 -8.75
C ASP A 275 -11.29 -5.28 -9.38
N ALA A 276 -10.07 -5.69 -8.99
CA ALA A 276 -8.83 -5.24 -9.63
C ALA A 276 -8.80 -5.52 -11.15
N VAL A 277 -9.46 -6.59 -11.60
CA VAL A 277 -9.50 -7.02 -13.02
C VAL A 277 -10.92 -7.18 -13.57
N GLY A 278 -11.92 -7.25 -12.69
CA GLY A 278 -13.33 -7.46 -13.05
C GLY A 278 -14.14 -6.18 -13.31
N ARG A 279 -13.49 -5.02 -13.39
CA ARG A 279 -14.17 -3.72 -13.54
C ARG A 279 -14.85 -3.56 -14.89
N GLN A 280 -16.00 -2.90 -14.91
CA GLN A 280 -16.75 -2.56 -16.12
C GLN A 280 -15.90 -1.79 -17.14
N ARG A 281 -16.18 -2.02 -18.42
CA ARG A 281 -15.49 -1.40 -19.55
C ARG A 281 -15.71 0.10 -19.55
N GLY A 282 -14.65 0.87 -19.37
CA GLY A 282 -14.69 2.33 -19.50
C GLY A 282 -14.21 2.75 -20.88
N SER A 283 -14.83 3.76 -21.49
CA SER A 283 -14.43 4.37 -22.78
C SER A 283 -13.14 5.22 -22.68
N GLY A 284 -12.14 4.80 -21.91
CA GLY A 284 -10.88 5.54 -21.69
C GLY A 284 -9.83 5.22 -22.74
N LEU A 285 -9.33 6.25 -23.43
CA LEU A 285 -8.18 6.24 -24.34
C LEU A 285 -6.85 6.01 -23.57
N GLY A 286 -6.52 4.76 -23.26
CA GLY A 286 -5.24 4.45 -22.62
C GLY A 286 -4.87 2.98 -22.69
N GLY A 287 -3.68 2.65 -23.19
CA GLY A 287 -3.19 1.29 -23.50
C GLY A 287 -3.02 0.29 -22.36
N GLY A 288 -3.48 0.61 -21.13
CA GLY A 288 -3.51 -0.34 -20.00
C GLY A 288 -4.84 -1.11 -19.87
N HIS A 289 -5.82 -0.81 -20.72
CA HIS A 289 -7.15 -1.45 -20.68
C HIS A 289 -7.16 -2.81 -21.39
N ASP A 290 -6.40 -2.97 -22.48
CA ASP A 290 -6.39 -4.18 -23.31
C ASP A 290 -5.96 -5.43 -22.56
N GLU A 291 -5.03 -5.33 -21.62
CA GLU A 291 -4.54 -6.49 -20.85
C GLU A 291 -5.57 -6.95 -19.82
N ARG A 292 -6.22 -6.01 -19.12
CA ARG A 292 -7.27 -6.33 -18.14
C ARG A 292 -8.45 -7.00 -18.84
N GLU A 293 -8.84 -6.51 -20.00
CA GLU A 293 -9.92 -7.12 -20.80
C GLU A 293 -9.54 -8.51 -21.29
N GLN A 294 -8.31 -8.72 -21.77
CA GLN A 294 -7.85 -10.05 -22.18
C GLN A 294 -7.82 -11.03 -21.01
N THR A 295 -7.39 -10.57 -19.84
CA THR A 295 -7.38 -11.38 -18.61
C THR A 295 -8.78 -11.71 -18.14
N LEU A 296 -9.71 -10.74 -18.18
CA LEU A 296 -11.12 -10.95 -17.87
C LEU A 296 -11.74 -11.97 -18.84
N ASN A 297 -11.56 -11.76 -20.15
CA ASN A 297 -12.10 -12.67 -21.18
C ASN A 297 -11.55 -14.09 -21.02
N GLN A 298 -10.25 -14.24 -20.70
CA GLN A 298 -9.68 -15.57 -20.45
C GLN A 298 -10.31 -16.25 -19.24
N ARG A 299 -10.59 -15.52 -18.14
CA ARG A 299 -11.32 -16.05 -16.98
C ARG A 299 -12.70 -16.55 -17.37
N LEU A 300 -13.43 -15.72 -18.12
CA LEU A 300 -14.77 -16.09 -18.57
C LEU A 300 -14.73 -17.36 -19.40
N VAL A 301 -13.75 -17.50 -20.30
CA VAL A 301 -13.54 -18.70 -21.12
C VAL A 301 -13.19 -19.91 -20.27
N GLU A 302 -12.30 -19.77 -19.27
CA GLU A 302 -11.95 -20.89 -18.38
C GLU A 302 -13.15 -21.31 -17.51
N MET A 303 -13.92 -20.36 -16.98
CA MET A 303 -15.14 -20.67 -16.21
C MET A 303 -16.23 -21.30 -17.08
N ASP A 304 -16.45 -20.78 -18.30
CA ASP A 304 -17.39 -21.37 -19.25
C ASP A 304 -16.95 -22.78 -19.73
N GLY A 305 -15.64 -23.01 -19.78
CA GLY A 305 -15.01 -24.27 -20.18
C GLY A 305 -15.05 -25.40 -19.13
N PHE A 306 -15.54 -25.13 -17.91
CA PHE A 306 -15.74 -26.18 -16.92
C PHE A 306 -16.97 -27.02 -17.28
N ASN A 307 -16.74 -28.31 -17.52
CA ASN A 307 -17.81 -29.29 -17.55
C ASN A 307 -18.29 -29.53 -16.11
N ASP A 308 -19.57 -29.76 -15.93
CA ASP A 308 -20.25 -29.92 -14.63
C ASP A 308 -19.65 -31.03 -13.70
N ASN A 309 -18.72 -31.82 -14.20
CA ASN A 309 -18.11 -32.98 -13.50
C ASN A 309 -16.64 -32.79 -13.08
N GLN A 310 -16.07 -31.59 -13.17
CA GLN A 310 -14.62 -31.43 -12.88
C GLN A 310 -14.28 -31.19 -11.40
N GLY A 311 -15.28 -31.02 -10.51
CA GLY A 311 -15.05 -30.90 -9.06
C GLY A 311 -14.27 -29.64 -8.63
N VAL A 312 -14.23 -28.62 -9.48
CA VAL A 312 -13.57 -27.32 -9.16
C VAL A 312 -14.64 -26.25 -9.02
N ILE A 313 -14.65 -25.55 -7.89
CA ILE A 313 -15.50 -24.40 -7.63
C ILE A 313 -14.64 -23.14 -7.55
N VAL A 314 -15.09 -22.07 -8.20
CA VAL A 314 -14.43 -20.79 -8.15
C VAL A 314 -15.13 -19.91 -7.11
N MET A 315 -14.41 -19.47 -6.10
CA MET A 315 -14.88 -18.44 -5.17
C MET A 315 -14.15 -17.13 -5.42
N ALA A 316 -14.83 -16.01 -5.36
CA ALA A 316 -14.18 -14.71 -5.46
C ALA A 316 -14.67 -13.79 -4.34
N ALA A 317 -13.84 -12.83 -3.95
CA ALA A 317 -14.20 -11.80 -2.98
C ALA A 317 -14.03 -10.41 -3.57
N THR A 318 -14.96 -9.51 -3.24
CA THR A 318 -14.88 -8.09 -3.57
C THR A 318 -15.48 -7.23 -2.46
N ASN A 319 -14.92 -6.03 -2.31
CA ASN A 319 -15.52 -5.00 -1.47
C ASN A 319 -16.48 -4.10 -2.24
N ARG A 320 -16.48 -4.20 -3.58
CA ARG A 320 -17.22 -3.33 -4.49
C ARG A 320 -17.88 -4.12 -5.64
N ALA A 321 -19.03 -4.69 -5.36
CA ALA A 321 -19.80 -5.39 -6.40
C ALA A 321 -20.33 -4.44 -7.49
N ASP A 322 -20.54 -3.16 -7.14
CA ASP A 322 -21.06 -2.11 -8.01
C ASP A 322 -20.21 -1.84 -9.26
N ILE A 323 -18.90 -2.07 -9.18
CA ILE A 323 -17.97 -1.81 -10.28
C ILE A 323 -17.69 -3.03 -11.16
N LEU A 324 -18.19 -4.22 -10.77
CA LEU A 324 -17.94 -5.45 -11.52
C LEU A 324 -18.69 -5.48 -12.86
N ASP A 325 -18.04 -6.06 -13.87
CA ASP A 325 -18.68 -6.30 -15.17
C ASP A 325 -19.82 -7.32 -15.01
N ASN A 326 -21.03 -6.95 -15.50
CA ASN A 326 -22.20 -7.80 -15.48
C ASN A 326 -21.98 -9.15 -16.19
N ALA A 327 -20.99 -9.26 -17.07
CA ALA A 327 -20.61 -10.52 -17.69
C ALA A 327 -20.11 -11.56 -16.69
N LEU A 328 -19.53 -11.14 -15.56
CA LEU A 328 -19.10 -12.04 -14.48
C LEU A 328 -20.28 -12.62 -13.69
N LEU A 329 -21.38 -11.87 -13.60
CA LEU A 329 -22.55 -12.21 -12.80
C LEU A 329 -23.60 -13.04 -13.58
N ARG A 330 -23.28 -13.45 -14.82
CA ARG A 330 -24.18 -14.28 -15.64
C ARG A 330 -24.18 -15.73 -15.15
N PRO A 331 -25.35 -16.43 -15.29
CA PRO A 331 -25.44 -17.85 -14.98
C PRO A 331 -24.33 -18.69 -15.63
N GLY A 332 -23.73 -19.61 -14.84
CA GLY A 332 -22.61 -20.43 -15.28
C GLY A 332 -21.23 -19.82 -14.94
N ARG A 333 -21.19 -18.64 -14.32
CA ARG A 333 -20.00 -17.95 -13.83
C ARG A 333 -20.11 -17.70 -12.33
N PHE A 334 -20.24 -16.44 -11.87
CA PHE A 334 -20.58 -16.14 -10.47
C PHE A 334 -22.09 -16.04 -10.35
N ASP A 335 -22.72 -17.17 -10.36
CA ASP A 335 -24.18 -17.30 -10.35
C ASP A 335 -24.78 -17.30 -8.94
N ARG A 336 -23.94 -17.41 -7.91
CA ARG A 336 -24.34 -17.21 -6.52
C ARG A 336 -23.56 -16.04 -5.91
N GLN A 337 -24.28 -15.12 -5.27
CA GLN A 337 -23.68 -14.01 -4.54
C GLN A 337 -24.05 -14.14 -3.08
N VAL A 338 -23.04 -14.18 -2.21
CA VAL A 338 -23.21 -14.23 -0.75
C VAL A 338 -22.72 -12.89 -0.18
N TYR A 339 -23.64 -12.19 0.48
CA TYR A 339 -23.33 -10.91 1.09
C TYR A 339 -22.84 -11.10 2.53
N VAL A 340 -21.57 -10.80 2.75
CA VAL A 340 -20.93 -10.88 4.09
C VAL A 340 -20.92 -9.49 4.71
N GLY A 341 -21.97 -9.20 5.48
CA GLY A 341 -22.20 -7.91 6.14
C GLY A 341 -21.28 -7.64 7.33
N LEU A 342 -21.47 -6.46 7.93
CA LEU A 342 -20.90 -6.19 9.25
C LEU A 342 -21.69 -7.01 10.30
N PRO A 343 -21.01 -7.58 11.31
CA PRO A 343 -21.66 -8.41 12.32
C PRO A 343 -22.58 -7.59 13.24
N ASP A 344 -23.72 -8.16 13.60
CA ASP A 344 -24.62 -7.68 14.65
C ASP A 344 -23.99 -7.83 16.07
N ILE A 345 -24.68 -7.40 17.10
CA ILE A 345 -24.19 -7.49 18.50
C ILE A 345 -23.83 -8.93 18.87
N LYS A 346 -24.67 -9.91 18.48
CA LYS A 346 -24.43 -11.33 18.74
C LYS A 346 -23.18 -11.81 18.00
N GLY A 347 -23.11 -11.49 16.72
CA GLY A 347 -21.95 -11.83 15.87
C GLY A 347 -20.66 -11.23 16.39
N ARG A 348 -20.67 -9.95 16.80
CA ARG A 348 -19.50 -9.30 17.40
C ARG A 348 -19.07 -10.00 18.69
N ALA A 349 -20.02 -10.36 19.56
CA ALA A 349 -19.70 -11.10 20.79
C ALA A 349 -19.08 -12.47 20.49
N ASP A 350 -19.57 -13.18 19.49
CA ASP A 350 -19.03 -14.47 19.09
C ASP A 350 -17.66 -14.36 18.42
N ILE A 351 -17.44 -13.33 17.58
CA ILE A 351 -16.13 -13.00 17.00
C ILE A 351 -15.12 -12.68 18.11
N LEU A 352 -15.51 -11.84 19.08
CA LEU A 352 -14.67 -11.52 20.24
C LEU A 352 -14.28 -12.77 21.02
N LYS A 353 -15.19 -13.73 21.24
CA LYS A 353 -14.87 -15.02 21.89
C LYS A 353 -13.81 -15.81 21.11
N VAL A 354 -13.88 -15.81 19.77
CA VAL A 354 -12.89 -16.49 18.93
C VAL A 354 -11.52 -15.84 19.07
N HIS A 355 -11.44 -14.50 18.99
CA HIS A 355 -10.18 -13.76 19.08
C HIS A 355 -9.64 -13.65 20.52
N ALA A 356 -10.47 -13.89 21.52
CA ALA A 356 -10.06 -13.98 22.91
C ALA A 356 -9.34 -15.29 23.26
N ARG A 357 -9.46 -16.31 22.41
CA ARG A 357 -8.78 -17.61 22.64
C ARG A 357 -7.27 -17.40 22.77
N GLY A 358 -6.72 -17.80 23.92
CA GLY A 358 -5.29 -17.67 24.22
C GLY A 358 -4.84 -16.29 24.69
N LYS A 359 -5.75 -15.35 24.92
CA LYS A 359 -5.45 -14.07 25.56
C LYS A 359 -5.88 -14.10 27.04
N PRO A 360 -5.04 -13.66 27.99
CA PRO A 360 -5.38 -13.61 29.42
C PRO A 360 -6.32 -12.42 29.69
N LEU A 361 -7.62 -12.67 29.71
CA LEU A 361 -8.63 -11.66 30.08
C LEU A 361 -8.80 -11.62 31.60
N GLY A 362 -9.05 -10.43 32.14
CA GLY A 362 -9.45 -10.23 33.54
C GLY A 362 -10.88 -10.71 33.80
N GLU A 363 -11.22 -10.91 35.10
CA GLU A 363 -12.57 -11.31 35.52
C GLU A 363 -13.61 -10.19 35.33
N ASP A 364 -13.13 -8.95 35.18
CA ASP A 364 -13.93 -7.74 34.94
C ASP A 364 -14.37 -7.55 33.49
N VAL A 365 -13.88 -8.39 32.56
CA VAL A 365 -14.12 -8.23 31.13
C VAL A 365 -15.40 -8.94 30.70
N ASP A 366 -16.38 -8.18 30.19
CA ASP A 366 -17.58 -8.71 29.55
C ASP A 366 -17.53 -8.50 28.03
N LEU A 367 -17.35 -9.61 27.29
CA LEU A 367 -17.29 -9.58 25.81
C LEU A 367 -18.62 -9.14 25.18
N ARG A 368 -19.77 -9.32 25.86
CA ARG A 368 -21.08 -8.88 25.35
C ARG A 368 -21.20 -7.36 25.45
N ASP A 369 -20.69 -6.82 26.56
CA ASP A 369 -20.70 -5.38 26.77
C ASP A 369 -19.77 -4.68 25.78
N ILE A 370 -18.61 -5.26 25.53
CA ILE A 370 -17.68 -4.79 24.48
C ILE A 370 -18.35 -4.83 23.10
N ALA A 371 -19.09 -5.91 22.78
CA ALA A 371 -19.82 -6.03 21.52
C ALA A 371 -20.86 -4.93 21.32
N LYS A 372 -21.58 -4.53 22.40
CA LYS A 372 -22.48 -3.38 22.35
C LYS A 372 -21.74 -2.07 22.13
N GLY A 373 -20.57 -1.90 22.75
CA GLY A 373 -19.74 -0.69 22.64
C GLY A 373 -18.95 -0.57 21.32
N THR A 374 -19.07 -1.53 20.40
CA THR A 374 -18.33 -1.55 19.13
C THR A 374 -19.25 -1.65 17.90
N PRO A 375 -20.26 -0.74 17.76
CA PRO A 375 -21.13 -0.74 16.58
C PRO A 375 -20.31 -0.46 15.31
N GLY A 376 -20.65 -1.16 14.24
CA GLY A 376 -19.98 -0.98 12.94
C GLY A 376 -18.57 -1.58 12.82
N PHE A 377 -18.06 -2.22 13.87
CA PHE A 377 -16.76 -2.91 13.79
C PHE A 377 -16.88 -4.18 12.95
N SER A 378 -15.94 -4.36 12.06
CA SER A 378 -15.74 -5.61 11.33
C SER A 378 -15.01 -6.66 12.19
N GLY A 379 -14.95 -7.90 11.72
CA GLY A 379 -14.18 -8.95 12.41
C GLY A 379 -12.70 -8.60 12.57
N ALA A 380 -12.11 -7.94 11.59
CA ALA A 380 -10.72 -7.48 11.66
C ALA A 380 -10.52 -6.33 12.68
N ASP A 381 -11.50 -5.44 12.81
CA ASP A 381 -11.44 -4.37 13.81
C ASP A 381 -11.51 -4.93 15.22
N LEU A 382 -12.36 -5.95 15.45
CA LEU A 382 -12.48 -6.64 16.73
C LEU A 382 -11.22 -7.46 17.10
N GLU A 383 -10.57 -8.07 16.12
CA GLU A 383 -9.25 -8.71 16.29
C GLU A 383 -8.20 -7.69 16.71
N ASN A 384 -8.14 -6.57 15.98
CA ASN A 384 -7.22 -5.47 16.25
C ASN A 384 -7.48 -4.85 17.62
N LEU A 385 -8.75 -4.66 17.99
CA LEU A 385 -9.15 -4.17 19.32
C LEU A 385 -8.54 -5.00 20.45
N LEU A 386 -8.74 -6.31 20.43
CA LEU A 386 -8.19 -7.20 21.46
C LEU A 386 -6.66 -7.27 21.43
N ASN A 387 -6.05 -7.09 20.27
CA ASN A 387 -4.60 -7.00 20.14
C ASN A 387 -4.08 -5.69 20.76
N GLU A 388 -4.72 -4.55 20.47
CA GLU A 388 -4.36 -3.26 21.05
C GLU A 388 -4.56 -3.22 22.56
N ALA A 389 -5.65 -3.83 23.07
CA ALA A 389 -5.88 -3.99 24.51
C ALA A 389 -4.76 -4.79 25.18
N ALA A 390 -4.30 -5.89 24.54
CA ALA A 390 -3.18 -6.67 25.03
C ALA A 390 -1.87 -5.84 25.07
N LEU A 391 -1.60 -5.05 24.02
CA LEU A 391 -0.44 -4.16 23.99
C LEU A 391 -0.50 -3.09 25.08
N LEU A 392 -1.70 -2.54 25.37
CA LEU A 392 -1.90 -1.58 26.47
C LEU A 392 -1.68 -2.23 27.84
N ALA A 393 -2.19 -3.45 28.06
CA ALA A 393 -1.97 -4.19 29.30
C ALA A 393 -0.48 -4.44 29.55
N VAL A 394 0.28 -4.89 28.53
CA VAL A 394 1.74 -5.08 28.64
C VAL A 394 2.45 -3.77 28.95
N ARG A 395 2.10 -2.65 28.29
CA ARG A 395 2.67 -1.32 28.55
C ARG A 395 2.44 -0.86 29.99
N ARG A 396 1.30 -1.27 30.59
CA ARG A 396 0.93 -0.98 31.97
C ARG A 396 1.46 -2.02 32.97
N HIS A 397 2.32 -2.93 32.53
CA HIS A 397 2.90 -4.02 33.34
C HIS A 397 1.85 -4.94 33.98
N ARG A 398 0.70 -5.13 33.32
CA ARG A 398 -0.37 -6.02 33.79
C ARG A 398 -0.21 -7.43 33.23
N ARG A 399 -0.63 -8.43 33.98
CA ARG A 399 -0.64 -9.85 33.53
C ARG A 399 -1.93 -10.22 32.81
N PHE A 400 -3.00 -9.50 33.04
CA PHE A 400 -4.31 -9.71 32.46
C PHE A 400 -4.78 -8.45 31.74
N ILE A 401 -5.57 -8.63 30.70
CA ILE A 401 -6.23 -7.55 29.97
C ILE A 401 -7.48 -7.18 30.75
N MET A 402 -7.54 -5.98 31.32
CA MET A 402 -8.67 -5.49 32.11
C MET A 402 -9.68 -4.74 31.22
N GLN A 403 -10.92 -4.57 31.69
CA GLN A 403 -11.94 -3.82 30.94
C GLN A 403 -11.44 -2.43 30.55
N LYS A 404 -10.76 -1.72 31.43
CA LYS A 404 -10.17 -0.41 31.12
C LYS A 404 -9.14 -0.41 29.98
N ASP A 405 -8.40 -1.51 29.80
CA ASP A 405 -7.45 -1.60 28.68
C ASP A 405 -8.21 -1.76 27.36
N ILE A 406 -9.36 -2.42 27.39
CA ILE A 406 -10.25 -2.60 26.23
C ILE A 406 -10.95 -1.29 25.90
N ASP A 407 -11.48 -0.57 26.89
CA ASP A 407 -12.13 0.73 26.67
C ASP A 407 -11.15 1.74 26.03
N ASP A 408 -9.93 1.82 26.55
CA ASP A 408 -8.88 2.65 25.97
C ASP A 408 -8.46 2.18 24.55
N ALA A 409 -8.52 0.87 24.30
CA ALA A 409 -8.26 0.32 22.97
C ALA A 409 -9.39 0.64 21.99
N ILE A 410 -10.67 0.60 22.42
CA ILE A 410 -11.82 1.04 21.62
C ILE A 410 -11.60 2.50 21.16
N LEU A 411 -11.27 3.37 22.11
CA LEU A 411 -11.00 4.78 21.81
C LEU A 411 -9.81 4.95 20.85
N LYS A 412 -8.76 4.13 21.02
CA LYS A 412 -7.58 4.18 20.17
C LYS A 412 -7.87 3.69 18.74
N VAL A 413 -8.65 2.64 18.58
CA VAL A 413 -9.01 2.06 17.26
C VAL A 413 -9.97 2.99 16.53
N SER A 414 -10.99 3.54 17.23
CA SER A 414 -12.00 4.41 16.63
C SER A 414 -11.49 5.82 16.29
N MET A 415 -10.78 6.45 17.25
CA MET A 415 -10.39 7.87 17.16
C MET A 415 -8.89 8.11 16.95
N GLY A 416 -8.10 7.03 17.04
CA GLY A 416 -6.65 7.12 16.95
C GLY A 416 -5.94 7.40 18.29
N PRO A 417 -4.60 7.49 18.28
CA PRO A 417 -3.81 7.70 19.50
C PRO A 417 -3.97 9.10 20.08
N GLU A 418 -3.84 9.22 21.42
CA GLU A 418 -3.77 10.51 22.11
C GLU A 418 -2.55 11.33 21.67
N LYS A 419 -2.76 12.63 21.45
CA LYS A 419 -1.71 13.59 21.11
C LYS A 419 -1.22 14.38 22.32
N LYS A 420 -0.57 13.72 23.28
CA LYS A 420 -0.08 14.33 24.53
C LYS A 420 0.99 15.43 24.34
N SER A 421 1.66 15.45 23.19
CA SER A 421 2.71 16.44 22.91
C SER A 421 2.19 17.73 22.25
N ARG A 422 0.90 17.79 21.92
CA ARG A 422 0.31 18.99 21.31
C ARG A 422 0.15 20.07 22.38
N VAL A 423 0.78 21.20 22.18
CA VAL A 423 0.57 22.39 23.02
C VAL A 423 -0.75 23.02 22.60
N ILE A 424 -1.72 23.00 23.50
CA ILE A 424 -3.05 23.58 23.33
C ILE A 424 -3.09 24.89 24.14
N THR A 425 -3.58 25.96 23.54
CA THR A 425 -3.76 27.21 24.25
C THR A 425 -4.98 27.11 25.20
N GLU A 426 -4.98 27.87 26.29
CA GLU A 426 -6.13 27.94 27.20
C GLU A 426 -7.42 28.36 26.49
N LYS A 427 -7.30 29.23 25.46
CA LYS A 427 -8.45 29.63 24.63
C LYS A 427 -9.01 28.43 23.85
N GLU A 428 -8.15 27.65 23.20
CA GLU A 428 -8.57 26.43 22.46
C GLU A 428 -9.14 25.38 23.41
N ARG A 429 -8.52 25.18 24.56
CA ARG A 429 -8.99 24.23 25.57
C ARG A 429 -10.39 24.58 26.06
N ARG A 430 -10.63 25.86 26.35
CA ARG A 430 -11.95 26.38 26.74
C ARG A 430 -12.97 26.19 25.62
N LEU A 431 -12.58 26.51 24.38
CA LEU A 431 -13.43 26.35 23.20
C LEU A 431 -13.87 24.90 23.07
N THR A 432 -12.93 23.93 23.12
CA THR A 432 -13.22 22.50 23.02
C THR A 432 -14.15 22.06 24.16
N ALA A 433 -13.92 22.51 25.40
CA ALA A 433 -14.75 22.12 26.54
C ALA A 433 -16.23 22.54 26.36
N TYR A 434 -16.48 23.78 25.90
CA TYR A 434 -17.83 24.26 25.62
C TYR A 434 -18.45 23.56 24.41
N HIS A 435 -17.65 23.28 23.38
CA HIS A 435 -18.07 22.57 22.18
C HIS A 435 -18.56 21.15 22.52
N GLU A 436 -17.73 20.35 23.19
CA GLU A 436 -18.09 18.97 23.58
C GLU A 436 -19.25 18.94 24.58
N SER A 437 -19.29 19.90 25.50
CA SER A 437 -20.42 20.04 26.42
C SER A 437 -21.72 20.35 25.67
N GLY A 438 -21.66 21.12 24.58
CA GLY A 438 -22.79 21.40 23.70
C GLY A 438 -23.38 20.15 23.07
N HIS A 439 -22.54 19.29 22.49
CA HIS A 439 -22.97 17.99 21.95
C HIS A 439 -23.59 17.09 23.03
N ALA A 440 -22.93 16.99 24.16
CA ALA A 440 -23.36 16.11 25.24
C ALA A 440 -24.71 16.54 25.85
N ILE A 441 -24.90 17.83 26.14
CA ILE A 441 -26.14 18.36 26.68
C ILE A 441 -27.27 18.26 25.67
N ALA A 442 -27.04 18.59 24.39
CA ALA A 442 -28.05 18.42 23.35
C ALA A 442 -28.53 16.96 23.29
N ALA A 443 -27.59 16.00 23.28
CA ALA A 443 -27.92 14.57 23.23
C ALA A 443 -28.67 14.08 24.47
N HIS A 444 -28.32 14.56 25.67
CA HIS A 444 -28.91 14.10 26.93
C HIS A 444 -30.40 14.44 27.03
N TYR A 445 -30.82 15.59 26.51
CA TYR A 445 -32.20 16.08 26.61
C TYR A 445 -33.05 15.80 25.34
N LEU A 446 -32.58 14.92 24.43
CA LEU A 446 -33.34 14.40 23.29
C LEU A 446 -33.72 12.94 23.54
N GLU A 447 -34.87 12.50 22.97
CA GLU A 447 -35.45 11.19 23.28
C GLU A 447 -34.86 10.05 22.41
N HIS A 448 -34.50 10.34 21.18
CA HIS A 448 -34.16 9.31 20.17
C HIS A 448 -32.66 9.19 19.91
N VAL A 449 -31.85 9.96 20.65
CA VAL A 449 -30.39 9.96 20.51
C VAL A 449 -29.77 8.89 21.41
N ASP A 450 -28.72 8.25 20.90
CA ASP A 450 -27.96 7.29 21.69
C ASP A 450 -27.29 7.97 22.89
N PRO A 451 -27.23 7.28 24.06
CA PRO A 451 -26.69 7.87 25.29
C PRO A 451 -25.19 8.15 25.13
N VAL A 452 -24.76 9.25 25.75
CA VAL A 452 -23.36 9.62 25.86
C VAL A 452 -22.62 8.56 26.67
N GLN A 453 -21.52 8.03 26.13
CA GLN A 453 -20.66 7.07 26.79
C GLN A 453 -19.40 7.71 27.36
N TYR A 454 -18.84 8.71 26.67
CA TYR A 454 -17.57 9.31 27.06
C TYR A 454 -17.42 10.70 26.44
N ILE A 455 -16.93 11.66 27.20
CA ILE A 455 -16.65 13.01 26.75
C ILE A 455 -15.18 13.32 27.08
N THR A 456 -14.43 13.90 26.18
CA THR A 456 -13.05 14.29 26.42
C THR A 456 -12.64 15.52 25.61
N ILE A 457 -11.81 16.35 26.23
CA ILE A 457 -11.13 17.46 25.57
C ILE A 457 -9.67 17.15 25.25
N ILE A 458 -9.23 15.89 25.45
CA ILE A 458 -7.90 15.44 25.06
C ILE A 458 -7.91 15.16 23.57
N PRO A 459 -7.02 15.80 22.76
CA PRO A 459 -7.03 15.60 21.33
C PRO A 459 -6.57 14.19 20.93
N ARG A 460 -7.34 13.58 20.01
CA ARG A 460 -7.02 12.29 19.39
C ARG A 460 -7.11 12.39 17.86
N GLY A 461 -6.21 11.75 17.15
CA GLY A 461 -6.23 11.78 15.70
C GLY A 461 -6.25 13.21 15.12
N GLN A 462 -7.34 13.61 14.47
CA GLN A 462 -7.56 14.97 13.95
C GLN A 462 -8.48 15.80 14.82
N ALA A 463 -9.20 15.19 15.77
CA ALA A 463 -10.14 15.87 16.65
C ALA A 463 -9.44 16.60 17.81
N GLY A 464 -9.96 17.76 18.18
CA GLY A 464 -9.52 18.54 19.35
C GLY A 464 -10.04 17.96 20.67
N GLY A 465 -11.24 17.42 20.66
CA GLY A 465 -11.95 16.65 21.68
C GLY A 465 -12.96 15.76 20.97
N PHE A 466 -13.77 15.02 21.70
CA PHE A 466 -14.91 14.29 21.13
C PHE A 466 -15.90 13.86 22.21
N THR A 467 -17.16 13.73 21.81
CA THR A 467 -18.24 13.12 22.57
C THR A 467 -18.60 11.79 21.90
N LEU A 468 -18.46 10.67 22.63
CA LEU A 468 -18.75 9.34 22.13
C LEU A 468 -20.16 8.91 22.56
N PHE A 469 -20.97 8.49 21.60
CA PHE A 469 -22.30 7.93 21.81
C PHE A 469 -22.25 6.42 21.72
N ARG A 470 -23.05 5.73 22.53
CA ARG A 470 -23.15 4.27 22.54
C ARG A 470 -24.56 3.84 22.18
N PRO A 471 -24.73 3.24 20.98
CA PRO A 471 -26.01 2.62 20.65
C PRO A 471 -26.41 1.55 21.63
N GLN A 472 -27.67 1.55 22.03
CA GLN A 472 -28.22 0.51 22.89
C GLN A 472 -28.50 -0.77 22.12
N ASP A 473 -28.95 -0.62 20.87
CA ASP A 473 -29.30 -1.70 19.95
C ASP A 473 -28.78 -1.43 18.52
N ASP A 474 -28.54 -2.48 17.75
CA ASP A 474 -28.23 -2.36 16.32
C ASP A 474 -29.54 -2.10 15.53
N LYS A 475 -29.84 -0.81 15.29
CA LYS A 475 -31.05 -0.40 14.56
C LYS A 475 -30.87 -0.60 13.06
N SER A 476 -31.77 -1.38 12.43
CA SER A 476 -31.79 -1.55 10.98
C SER A 476 -32.46 -0.38 10.25
N PHE A 477 -33.34 0.36 10.92
CA PHE A 477 -34.08 1.50 10.37
C PHE A 477 -33.95 2.71 11.28
N ARG A 478 -33.93 3.89 10.66
CA ARG A 478 -33.90 5.18 11.35
C ARG A 478 -35.13 5.98 10.97
N SER A 479 -35.79 6.55 11.96
CA SER A 479 -36.95 7.40 11.77
C SER A 479 -36.54 8.84 11.37
N ARG A 480 -37.49 9.61 10.83
CA ARG A 480 -37.31 11.04 10.56
C ARG A 480 -36.89 11.80 11.81
N SER A 481 -37.52 11.48 12.96
CA SER A 481 -37.22 12.12 14.24
C SER A 481 -35.82 11.83 14.72
N GLU A 482 -35.38 10.56 14.65
CA GLU A 482 -33.99 10.20 14.98
C GLU A 482 -32.97 10.94 14.13
N MET A 483 -33.17 10.98 12.81
CA MET A 483 -32.24 11.69 11.91
C MET A 483 -32.24 13.21 12.14
N PHE A 484 -33.38 13.79 12.49
CA PHE A 484 -33.50 15.19 12.86
C PHE A 484 -32.77 15.49 14.17
N GLU A 485 -32.96 14.66 15.20
CA GLU A 485 -32.28 14.82 16.47
C GLU A 485 -30.77 14.65 16.37
N ASP A 486 -30.25 13.78 15.47
CA ASP A 486 -28.83 13.71 15.17
C ASP A 486 -28.28 15.02 14.61
N ILE A 487 -29.05 15.71 13.75
CA ILE A 487 -28.68 17.02 13.23
C ILE A 487 -28.63 18.05 14.38
N VAL A 488 -29.61 18.01 15.31
CA VAL A 488 -29.62 18.88 16.51
C VAL A 488 -28.36 18.66 17.34
N VAL A 489 -27.99 17.40 17.61
CA VAL A 489 -26.76 17.05 18.35
C VAL A 489 -25.51 17.53 17.62
N ALA A 490 -25.42 17.29 16.31
CA ALA A 490 -24.28 17.71 15.51
C ALA A 490 -24.08 19.25 15.52
N LEU A 491 -25.15 20.02 15.63
CA LEU A 491 -25.08 21.49 15.76
C LEU A 491 -24.73 21.94 17.20
N GLY A 492 -24.79 21.06 18.20
CA GLY A 492 -24.62 21.34 19.62
C GLY A 492 -23.33 22.10 19.95
N GLY A 493 -22.19 21.63 19.43
CA GLY A 493 -20.90 22.25 19.65
C GLY A 493 -20.83 23.69 19.11
N ARG A 494 -21.24 23.89 17.87
CA ARG A 494 -21.23 25.23 17.23
C ARG A 494 -22.16 26.22 17.90
N ILE A 495 -23.36 25.77 18.33
CA ILE A 495 -24.33 26.63 19.00
C ILE A 495 -23.86 26.97 20.41
N ALA A 496 -23.22 26.03 21.11
CA ALA A 496 -22.59 26.30 22.39
C ALA A 496 -21.48 27.34 22.29
N GLU A 497 -20.60 27.24 21.29
CA GLU A 497 -19.58 28.27 20.99
C GLU A 497 -20.24 29.65 20.80
N LYS A 498 -21.29 29.73 19.98
CA LYS A 498 -22.00 30.99 19.70
C LYS A 498 -22.64 31.61 20.96
N ILE A 499 -23.26 30.80 21.83
CA ILE A 499 -23.98 31.30 23.00
C ILE A 499 -23.04 31.73 24.14
N PHE A 500 -21.99 30.92 24.40
CA PHE A 500 -21.17 31.07 25.62
C PHE A 500 -19.81 31.72 25.38
N LEU A 501 -19.32 31.75 24.11
CA LEU A 501 -18.03 32.33 23.77
C LEU A 501 -18.13 33.54 22.82
N ASP A 502 -19.35 33.91 22.40
CA ASP A 502 -19.64 34.98 21.43
C ASP A 502 -18.83 34.90 20.13
N ASP A 503 -18.36 33.71 19.77
CA ASP A 503 -17.54 33.46 18.58
C ASP A 503 -17.87 32.06 18.03
N ILE A 504 -17.44 31.77 16.81
CA ILE A 504 -17.59 30.48 16.15
C ILE A 504 -16.27 30.06 15.54
N SER A 505 -15.93 28.78 15.71
CA SER A 505 -14.66 28.24 15.23
C SER A 505 -14.81 27.36 13.99
N THR A 506 -13.67 27.03 13.39
CA THR A 506 -13.58 26.03 12.32
C THR A 506 -13.67 24.58 12.84
N GLY A 507 -13.67 24.40 14.17
CA GLY A 507 -13.73 23.08 14.83
C GLY A 507 -14.98 22.31 14.43
N ALA A 508 -16.11 22.99 14.33
CA ALA A 508 -17.40 22.42 13.93
C ALA A 508 -17.53 22.01 12.45
N SER A 509 -16.46 22.06 11.66
CA SER A 509 -16.55 21.80 10.21
C SER A 509 -16.97 20.35 9.90
N GLY A 510 -16.51 19.37 10.67
CA GLY A 510 -16.89 17.98 10.55
C GLY A 510 -18.36 17.75 10.87
N ASP A 511 -18.84 18.35 11.97
CA ASP A 511 -20.22 18.22 12.44
C ASP A 511 -21.20 18.84 11.45
N ILE A 512 -20.86 20.00 10.90
CA ILE A 512 -21.66 20.67 9.85
C ILE A 512 -21.73 19.80 8.59
N GLN A 513 -20.61 19.20 8.16
CA GLN A 513 -20.60 18.30 7.00
C GLN A 513 -21.48 17.07 7.23
N GLN A 514 -21.37 16.43 8.38
CA GLN A 514 -22.19 15.28 8.75
C GLN A 514 -23.68 15.66 8.81
N ALA A 515 -24.03 16.74 9.48
CA ALA A 515 -25.39 17.26 9.55
C ALA A 515 -25.96 17.57 8.15
N THR A 516 -25.15 18.22 7.28
CA THR A 516 -25.55 18.53 5.91
C THR A 516 -25.81 17.26 5.11
N HIS A 517 -24.94 16.26 5.23
CA HIS A 517 -25.12 14.97 4.57
C HIS A 517 -26.41 14.28 5.04
N THR A 518 -26.67 14.27 6.34
CA THR A 518 -27.89 13.68 6.93
C THR A 518 -29.15 14.39 6.45
N ALA A 519 -29.21 15.73 6.53
CA ALA A 519 -30.34 16.51 6.06
C ALA A 519 -30.59 16.32 4.55
N ARG A 520 -29.53 16.30 3.75
CA ARG A 520 -29.64 16.06 2.31
C ARG A 520 -30.18 14.67 2.01
N ASN A 521 -29.72 13.63 2.70
CA ASN A 521 -30.22 12.27 2.55
C ASN A 521 -31.68 12.15 2.97
N MET A 522 -32.12 12.82 4.03
CA MET A 522 -33.54 12.87 4.42
C MET A 522 -34.40 13.36 3.26
N VAL A 523 -33.97 14.40 2.56
CA VAL A 523 -34.73 15.01 1.47
C VAL A 523 -34.60 14.22 0.17
N THR A 524 -33.38 13.83 -0.23
CA THR A 524 -33.11 13.31 -1.60
C THR A 524 -33.12 11.79 -1.69
N VAL A 525 -32.77 11.07 -0.61
CA VAL A 525 -32.68 9.60 -0.62
C VAL A 525 -33.94 8.97 -0.02
N TYR A 526 -34.34 9.45 1.16
CA TYR A 526 -35.39 8.82 1.95
C TYR A 526 -36.78 9.43 1.71
N GLY A 527 -36.89 10.54 0.94
CA GLY A 527 -38.16 11.18 0.64
C GLY A 527 -38.92 11.65 1.89
N MET A 528 -38.18 12.19 2.89
CA MET A 528 -38.74 12.63 4.18
C MET A 528 -39.19 14.11 4.17
N SER A 529 -39.24 14.78 3.01
CA SER A 529 -39.76 16.14 2.85
C SER A 529 -41.24 16.12 2.53
N ASP A 530 -42.03 16.92 3.25
CA ASP A 530 -43.47 17.03 2.99
C ASP A 530 -43.78 17.81 1.68
N ARG A 531 -42.87 18.71 1.26
CA ARG A 531 -43.00 19.51 0.01
C ARG A 531 -42.68 18.70 -1.24
N LEU A 532 -41.65 17.86 -1.17
CA LEU A 532 -41.18 17.07 -2.31
C LEU A 532 -41.87 15.71 -2.38
N GLY A 533 -42.49 15.24 -1.27
CA GLY A 533 -43.12 13.95 -1.16
C GLY A 533 -42.12 12.77 -1.12
N PRO A 534 -42.61 11.52 -1.12
CA PRO A 534 -41.79 10.32 -1.01
C PRO A 534 -41.14 9.96 -2.36
N ILE A 535 -40.31 10.84 -2.88
CA ILE A 535 -39.59 10.69 -4.16
C ILE A 535 -38.08 10.67 -3.87
N SER A 536 -37.37 9.71 -4.47
CA SER A 536 -35.93 9.69 -4.44
C SER A 536 -35.35 10.50 -5.60
N PHE A 537 -34.52 11.49 -5.27
CA PHE A 537 -33.77 12.33 -6.21
C PHE A 537 -32.29 11.92 -6.28
N ASP A 538 -31.92 10.82 -5.63
CA ASP A 538 -30.55 10.33 -5.67
C ASP A 538 -30.24 9.71 -7.04
N SER A 539 -29.25 10.29 -7.73
CA SER A 539 -28.75 9.82 -9.01
C SER A 539 -27.58 8.83 -8.90
N SER A 540 -27.21 8.43 -7.67
CA SER A 540 -26.03 7.59 -7.43
C SER A 540 -26.15 6.15 -7.97
N GLY A 541 -27.32 5.76 -8.49
CA GLY A 541 -27.60 4.39 -8.94
C GLY A 541 -27.23 4.03 -10.39
N HIS A 542 -27.02 4.98 -11.32
CA HIS A 542 -27.00 4.61 -12.75
C HIS A 542 -26.07 5.41 -13.68
N SER A 543 -25.00 6.05 -13.26
CA SER A 543 -24.05 6.62 -14.22
C SER A 543 -22.62 6.19 -14.02
N ILE A 544 -22.37 4.90 -14.26
CA ILE A 544 -21.02 4.40 -14.54
C ILE A 544 -20.79 4.50 -16.06
N PHE A 545 -20.99 5.65 -16.64
CA PHE A 545 -20.54 5.92 -18.00
C PHE A 545 -19.86 7.29 -18.07
N ILE A 546 -18.61 7.24 -18.56
CA ILE A 546 -17.74 8.35 -18.92
C ILE A 546 -16.81 8.80 -17.78
N GLY A 547 -15.58 8.26 -17.80
CA GLY A 547 -14.45 8.83 -17.12
C GLY A 547 -14.13 10.23 -17.65
N ARG A 548 -14.58 11.22 -16.89
CA ARG A 548 -14.11 12.58 -16.67
C ARG A 548 -15.16 13.26 -15.79
N ASP A 549 -14.69 14.05 -14.84
CA ASP A 549 -15.50 15.05 -14.10
C ASP A 549 -16.15 16.06 -15.05
N PHE A 550 -17.06 15.60 -15.86
CA PHE A 550 -18.11 16.44 -16.44
C PHE A 550 -19.32 16.28 -15.53
N GLY A 551 -19.64 17.32 -14.82
CA GLY A 551 -20.63 17.50 -13.78
C GLY A 551 -21.70 16.41 -13.71
N GLN A 552 -21.94 15.88 -12.51
CA GLN A 552 -23.10 15.05 -12.22
C GLN A 552 -24.32 15.73 -12.85
N THR A 553 -24.80 15.16 -13.94
CA THR A 553 -26.04 15.64 -14.55
C THR A 553 -27.13 15.34 -13.55
N LYS A 554 -27.62 16.40 -12.88
CA LYS A 554 -28.77 16.30 -11.98
C LYS A 554 -29.90 15.62 -12.76
N SER A 555 -30.50 14.59 -12.19
CA SER A 555 -31.67 13.89 -12.79
C SER A 555 -32.96 14.65 -12.63
N TYR A 556 -32.94 15.86 -12.11
CA TYR A 556 -34.05 16.73 -11.76
C TYR A 556 -33.82 18.18 -12.21
N SER A 557 -34.91 18.94 -12.34
CA SER A 557 -34.90 20.33 -12.81
C SER A 557 -34.19 21.27 -11.81
N GLU A 558 -33.74 22.42 -12.29
CA GLU A 558 -33.15 23.47 -11.41
C GLU A 558 -34.19 23.99 -10.39
N GLU A 559 -35.47 23.98 -10.73
CA GLU A 559 -36.54 24.33 -9.79
C GLU A 559 -36.63 23.32 -8.65
N THR A 560 -36.55 22.00 -8.93
CA THR A 560 -36.51 20.96 -7.91
C THR A 560 -35.22 21.09 -7.06
N ALA A 561 -34.08 21.43 -7.67
CA ALA A 561 -32.85 21.66 -6.95
C ALA A 561 -33.00 22.80 -5.94
N ALA A 562 -33.62 23.90 -6.33
CA ALA A 562 -33.88 25.03 -5.44
C ALA A 562 -34.78 24.62 -4.25
N ILE A 563 -35.82 23.81 -4.49
CA ILE A 563 -36.67 23.30 -3.42
C ILE A 563 -35.90 22.37 -2.49
N ILE A 564 -35.02 21.50 -3.00
CA ILE A 564 -34.16 20.63 -2.18
C ILE A 564 -33.28 21.48 -1.26
N ASP A 565 -32.64 22.53 -1.81
CA ASP A 565 -31.76 23.42 -1.04
C ASP A 565 -32.55 24.21 0.02
N GLU A 566 -33.79 24.64 -0.28
CA GLU A 566 -34.70 25.26 0.69
C GLU A 566 -35.09 24.31 1.80
N GLU A 567 -35.47 23.06 1.49
CA GLU A 567 -35.85 22.05 2.49
C GLU A 567 -34.67 21.67 3.39
N VAL A 568 -33.47 21.47 2.83
CA VAL A 568 -32.26 21.22 3.62
C VAL A 568 -31.98 22.38 4.57
N LYS A 569 -32.10 23.63 4.08
CA LYS A 569 -31.94 24.81 4.91
C LYS A 569 -33.00 24.89 6.00
N HIS A 570 -34.26 24.58 5.70
CA HIS A 570 -35.35 24.57 6.66
C HIS A 570 -35.09 23.58 7.81
N ILE A 571 -34.66 22.36 7.48
CA ILE A 571 -34.26 21.33 8.48
C ILE A 571 -33.14 21.87 9.40
N PHE A 572 -32.15 22.54 8.82
CA PHE A 572 -31.07 23.16 9.59
C PHE A 572 -31.54 24.28 10.51
N ASP A 573 -32.39 25.16 10.00
CA ASP A 573 -32.92 26.30 10.78
C ASP A 573 -33.77 25.81 11.95
N GLU A 574 -34.63 24.79 11.74
CA GLU A 574 -35.41 24.15 12.80
C GLU A 574 -34.52 23.43 13.82
N ALA A 575 -33.53 22.65 13.36
CA ALA A 575 -32.60 21.95 14.24
C ALA A 575 -31.76 22.91 15.07
N ALA A 576 -31.30 24.03 14.48
CA ALA A 576 -30.56 25.07 15.19
C ALA A 576 -31.41 25.75 16.27
N LEU A 577 -32.68 26.06 15.96
CA LEU A 577 -33.61 26.65 16.96
C LEU A 577 -33.84 25.67 18.12
N LYS A 578 -34.10 24.39 17.82
CA LYS A 578 -34.30 23.35 18.84
C LYS A 578 -33.07 23.16 19.71
N CYS A 579 -31.90 23.12 19.11
CA CYS A 579 -30.62 23.05 19.81
C CYS A 579 -30.41 24.27 20.74
N GLU A 580 -30.62 25.49 20.22
CA GLU A 580 -30.48 26.73 20.99
C GLU A 580 -31.45 26.77 22.17
N GLU A 581 -32.69 26.30 22.01
CA GLU A 581 -33.68 26.17 23.07
C GLU A 581 -33.15 25.24 24.17
N ILE A 582 -32.67 24.03 23.83
CA ILE A 582 -32.16 23.06 24.80
C ILE A 582 -30.96 23.63 25.56
N LEU A 583 -29.95 24.15 24.82
CA LEU A 583 -28.73 24.67 25.44
C LEU A 583 -28.97 25.88 26.36
N ARG A 584 -29.94 26.75 26.03
CA ARG A 584 -30.30 27.88 26.87
C ARG A 584 -31.09 27.44 28.12
N ALA A 585 -31.98 26.44 27.96
CA ALA A 585 -32.73 25.89 29.09
C ALA A 585 -31.82 25.23 30.13
N HIS A 586 -30.70 24.65 29.72
CA HIS A 586 -29.74 23.93 30.54
C HIS A 586 -28.36 24.59 30.59
N ALA A 587 -28.30 25.91 30.41
CA ALA A 587 -27.07 26.68 30.38
C ALA A 587 -26.18 26.52 31.61
N ASP A 588 -26.79 26.42 32.78
CA ASP A 588 -26.10 26.21 34.05
C ASP A 588 -25.39 24.85 34.13
N VAL A 589 -26.02 23.79 33.61
CA VAL A 589 -25.42 22.43 33.55
C VAL A 589 -24.29 22.42 32.55
N LEU A 590 -24.49 23.07 31.37
CA LEU A 590 -23.47 23.15 30.33
C LEU A 590 -22.19 23.85 30.81
N VAL A 591 -22.34 25.01 31.47
CA VAL A 591 -21.20 25.75 32.01
C VAL A 591 -20.46 24.94 33.06
N ALA A 592 -21.22 24.31 34.01
CA ALA A 592 -20.61 23.46 35.03
C ALA A 592 -19.87 22.25 34.43
N LEU A 593 -20.43 21.63 33.38
CA LEU A 593 -19.77 20.52 32.67
C LEU A 593 -18.48 21.00 31.95
N ALA A 594 -18.54 22.12 31.28
CA ALA A 594 -17.37 22.69 30.60
C ALA A 594 -16.24 23.01 31.60
N GLU A 595 -16.58 23.61 32.76
CA GLU A 595 -15.62 23.88 33.85
C GLU A 595 -15.04 22.58 34.43
N TYR A 596 -15.87 21.56 34.59
CA TYR A 596 -15.41 20.23 35.03
C TYR A 596 -14.42 19.61 34.03
N LEU A 597 -14.73 19.66 32.73
CA LEU A 597 -13.85 19.16 31.67
C LEU A 597 -12.52 19.94 31.58
N LEU A 598 -12.51 21.24 31.88
CA LEU A 598 -11.28 22.04 31.96
C LEU A 598 -10.35 21.56 33.08
N ILE A 599 -10.90 20.99 34.18
CA ILE A 599 -10.12 20.50 35.33
C ILE A 599 -9.72 19.03 35.12
N ASN A 600 -10.69 18.19 34.76
CA ASN A 600 -10.54 16.72 34.78
C ASN A 600 -10.29 16.13 33.38
N GLU A 601 -10.45 16.92 32.30
CA GLU A 601 -10.22 16.59 30.89
C GLU A 601 -11.17 15.52 30.30
N THR A 602 -11.77 14.67 31.13
CA THR A 602 -12.63 13.57 30.70
C THR A 602 -13.76 13.32 31.72
N ILE A 603 -14.87 12.79 31.20
CA ILE A 603 -15.96 12.25 32.02
C ILE A 603 -16.58 11.04 31.30
N ASP A 604 -16.91 9.99 32.04
CA ASP A 604 -17.60 8.82 31.45
C ASP A 604 -19.15 9.00 31.51
N GLY A 605 -19.84 8.15 30.76
CA GLY A 605 -21.29 8.34 30.55
C GLY A 605 -22.16 8.13 31.78
N GLU A 606 -21.73 7.32 32.76
CA GLU A 606 -22.47 7.12 34.00
C GLU A 606 -22.33 8.36 34.89
N ASP A 607 -21.12 8.83 35.06
CA ASP A 607 -20.79 10.03 35.79
C ASP A 607 -21.42 11.27 35.15
N PHE A 608 -21.43 11.34 33.80
CA PHE A 608 -22.09 12.41 33.08
C PHE A 608 -23.60 12.46 33.33
N ARG A 609 -24.31 11.32 33.31
CA ARG A 609 -25.76 11.28 33.63
C ARG A 609 -26.04 11.75 35.05
N TYR A 610 -25.28 11.23 36.00
CA TYR A 610 -25.38 11.69 37.38
C TYR A 610 -25.11 13.20 37.53
N PHE A 611 -24.12 13.69 36.78
CA PHE A 611 -23.74 15.11 36.75
C PHE A 611 -24.88 16.00 36.22
N CYS A 612 -25.59 15.57 35.17
CA CYS A 612 -26.72 16.30 34.62
C CYS A 612 -27.86 16.43 35.65
N ASP A 613 -28.12 15.38 36.43
CA ASP A 613 -29.19 15.36 37.44
C ASP A 613 -28.84 16.16 38.71
N HIS A 614 -27.57 16.12 39.14
CA HIS A 614 -27.18 16.62 40.47
C HIS A 614 -26.21 17.81 40.42
N LYS A 615 -25.67 18.18 39.24
CA LYS A 615 -24.63 19.21 39.02
C LYS A 615 -23.35 18.99 39.84
N CYS A 616 -23.12 17.76 40.29
CA CYS A 616 -21.91 17.35 41.00
C CYS A 616 -21.56 15.91 40.62
N MET A 617 -20.31 15.54 40.84
CA MET A 617 -19.88 14.14 40.61
C MET A 617 -20.51 13.20 41.65
N PRO A 618 -20.79 11.93 41.26
CA PRO A 618 -21.26 10.95 42.21
C PRO A 618 -20.25 10.81 43.37
N PRO A 619 -20.71 10.61 44.58
CA PRO A 619 -19.82 10.29 45.68
C PRO A 619 -19.05 9.03 45.32
N LEU A 620 -17.71 9.09 45.44
CA LEU A 620 -16.86 7.93 45.21
C LEU A 620 -17.48 6.74 45.96
N PRO A 621 -17.83 5.62 45.29
CA PRO A 621 -18.36 4.47 45.98
C PRO A 621 -17.34 4.06 47.03
N GLU A 622 -17.79 3.97 48.30
CA GLU A 622 -16.96 3.38 49.33
C GLU A 622 -16.60 1.97 48.85
N LYS A 623 -15.34 1.81 48.39
CA LYS A 623 -14.86 0.49 47.97
C LYS A 623 -15.14 -0.46 49.14
N SER A 624 -16.00 -1.45 48.92
CA SER A 624 -16.25 -2.46 49.92
C SER A 624 -14.90 -3.04 50.34
N ASP A 625 -14.74 -3.29 51.64
CA ASP A 625 -13.46 -3.79 52.16
C ASP A 625 -13.00 -5.07 51.45
N ALA A 626 -13.92 -5.83 50.86
CA ALA A 626 -13.63 -6.96 49.97
C ALA A 626 -12.98 -6.55 48.64
N VAL A 627 -13.34 -5.41 48.05
CA VAL A 627 -12.73 -4.90 46.81
C VAL A 627 -11.36 -4.30 47.11
N LYS A 628 -11.23 -3.58 48.25
CA LYS A 628 -9.93 -3.06 48.69
C LYS A 628 -8.95 -4.19 49.03
N GLN A 629 -9.42 -5.29 49.62
CA GLN A 629 -8.59 -6.49 49.87
C GLN A 629 -8.22 -7.20 48.59
N LYS A 630 -9.13 -7.38 47.63
CA LYS A 630 -8.82 -7.96 46.31
C LYS A 630 -7.85 -7.10 45.48
N GLU A 631 -8.03 -5.78 45.46
CA GLU A 631 -7.08 -4.88 44.79
C GLU A 631 -5.70 -4.91 45.47
N ALA A 632 -5.64 -4.97 46.81
CA ALA A 632 -4.39 -5.10 47.53
C ALA A 632 -3.71 -6.47 47.35
N GLU A 633 -4.46 -7.55 47.15
CA GLU A 633 -3.95 -8.87 46.79
C GLU A 633 -3.46 -8.88 45.31
N LEU A 634 -4.22 -8.33 44.38
CA LEU A 634 -3.81 -8.19 42.96
C LEU A 634 -2.56 -7.32 42.83
N LEU A 635 -2.45 -6.23 43.55
CA LEU A 635 -1.25 -5.38 43.57
C LEU A 635 -0.03 -6.13 44.14
N LYS A 636 -0.21 -6.95 45.18
CA LYS A 636 0.86 -7.79 45.74
C LYS A 636 1.29 -8.91 44.78
N GLU A 637 0.35 -9.49 44.02
CA GLU A 637 0.70 -10.46 42.97
C GLU A 637 1.42 -9.84 41.79
N THR A 638 1.15 -8.57 41.46
CA THR A 638 1.82 -7.85 40.38
C THR A 638 3.22 -7.34 40.78
N GLU A 639 3.50 -7.15 42.09
CA GLU A 639 4.81 -6.71 42.61
C GLU A 639 5.78 -7.87 42.88
N THR A 640 5.38 -9.14 42.74
CA THR A 640 6.29 -10.27 42.90
C THR A 640 7.16 -10.37 41.64
N PRO A 641 8.48 -10.10 41.70
CA PRO A 641 9.35 -10.22 40.53
C PRO A 641 9.35 -11.70 40.08
N ALA A 642 9.19 -11.91 38.78
CA ALA A 642 9.36 -13.23 38.18
C ALA A 642 10.70 -13.82 38.61
N ALA A 643 10.67 -15.00 39.20
CA ALA A 643 11.89 -15.73 39.56
C ALA A 643 12.79 -15.81 38.31
N PRO A 644 14.11 -15.55 38.45
CA PRO A 644 15.02 -15.66 37.34
C PRO A 644 14.96 -17.09 36.80
N ALA A 645 14.79 -17.24 35.50
CA ALA A 645 14.89 -18.51 34.81
C ALA A 645 16.24 -19.15 35.16
N GLU A 646 16.20 -20.33 35.77
CA GLU A 646 17.38 -21.15 36.02
C GLU A 646 18.13 -21.33 34.69
N ASN A 647 19.37 -20.82 34.66
CA ASN A 647 20.34 -21.10 33.62
C ASN A 647 20.54 -22.62 33.54
N ALA A 648 20.08 -23.22 32.45
CA ALA A 648 20.55 -24.55 32.06
C ALA A 648 22.05 -24.41 31.75
N GLU A 649 22.87 -24.88 32.66
CA GLU A 649 24.31 -25.06 32.50
C GLU A 649 24.59 -25.90 31.25
N ALA A 650 25.12 -25.28 30.22
CA ALA A 650 25.81 -25.95 29.14
C ALA A 650 27.14 -26.45 29.70
N LYS A 651 27.28 -27.76 29.87
CA LYS A 651 28.55 -28.42 30.09
C LYS A 651 29.51 -28.09 28.94
N SER A 652 30.51 -27.29 29.22
CA SER A 652 31.72 -27.16 28.40
C SER A 652 32.68 -28.26 28.74
N ASP A 653 32.95 -29.15 27.79
CA ASP A 653 34.16 -29.97 27.80
C ASP A 653 35.36 -29.09 27.39
N PRO A 654 36.50 -29.19 28.09
CA PRO A 654 37.74 -28.52 27.74
C PRO A 654 38.58 -29.42 26.84
N ASP A 655 39.14 -28.92 25.82
CA ASP A 655 40.49 -29.14 25.29
C ASP A 655 40.55 -29.09 23.76
N GLU A 656 41.22 -28.14 23.23
CA GLU A 656 42.37 -28.26 22.35
C GLU A 656 42.86 -26.92 21.87
N SER A 657 43.95 -26.55 22.46
CA SER A 657 44.82 -25.47 22.04
C SER A 657 45.67 -25.86 20.82
N LYS A 658 46.03 -24.82 20.04
CA LYS A 658 47.18 -24.66 19.12
C LYS A 658 46.89 -24.84 17.63
N LYS A 659 47.09 -23.78 16.94
CA LYS A 659 48.20 -23.31 16.05
C LYS A 659 47.66 -22.38 14.96
N GLU A 660 48.22 -21.19 14.95
CA GLU A 660 49.05 -20.63 13.87
C GLU A 660 48.44 -20.71 12.47
N GLU A 661 48.18 -19.64 11.80
CA GLU A 661 48.82 -18.43 11.30
C GLU A 661 47.75 -17.42 10.79
#